data_13e0d34e41e99b9edce874b56b569f64
#
_entry.id   13e0d34e41e99b9edce874b56b569f64
#
_cell.length_a   1.000
_cell.length_b   1.000
_cell.length_c   1.000
_cell.angle_alpha   90.00
_cell.angle_beta   90.00
_cell.angle_gamma   90.00
#
_symmetry.space_group_name_H-M   'P 1'
#
loop_
_entity.id
_entity.type
_entity.pdbx_description
1 polymer ?
#
loop_
_entity_poly.entity_id
_entity_poly.type
_entity_poly.pdbx_seq_one_letter_code
_entity_poly.pdbx_strand_id
1 'polypeptide(L)'
;MVTRWMACLVFVLSGADALAQVIAVPPAVHRASPAAKTEPVPALLTPAAAPSSTIALPPPSAIEKARLSVGERSAATSAGADTPVVKRQVRAIGFARTMPDGERPLSTSTMPWSALADGGMATRINVSSPGAAAIRIEVMLLKAHPNVALRFAGSGDPQHVFGPFIAKEVAASRVFWSPVLEGDFATVEIYVPRGVAPADVQLAIPMISHLVATGVGLQKSEPIDDIGASRSCEVDVACVATTAALNQARAVAKLLFTEGGATFLCTGTLLNDSIASNTPYLYTASHCIDSQEAASSLVTYWFFDAVACGDRSVPPYKTLTGGAVLLGRSVDSDWALVRLKTAPPANAVFSAWRAEAIQNSSAATVIHHPKGDLKKISSGSTLGYFSFSDNTSFANVGYSIGSTEPGSSGAGLLTLGSDGNFYELRGGLFAGNASCSSTSGDDVFSRLDVAMPLLAQYLTPAAANPSKKILVVEYYYPGLDDYFITANQPEIQGLDNGAHPGWVRTGLTFLAYADPNVAPAGVSPVCRFYLLPQFGDSHFYSANPAECAATAVKFAGSWVEESPALFYIQLPNGITGACPADTRPVYRFLNQTNQIHHRYTAEIDARNCMYYGTNVSPDKFVDCAPFAGIWLEEGYGSPPNAPVMCSPTS
;
A
#
# COMPACT_ATOMS: atom_id res chain seq x y z
N MET A 1 8.38 -63.50 -54.00
CA MET A 1 9.28 -62.82 -53.06
C MET A 1 8.88 -61.35 -52.99
N VAL A 2 8.13 -61.00 -51.97
CA VAL A 2 7.62 -59.64 -51.79
C VAL A 2 8.32 -59.05 -50.51
N THR A 3 9.18 -58.10 -50.72
CA THR A 3 9.92 -57.45 -49.67
C THR A 3 9.08 -56.32 -49.11
N ARG A 4 8.63 -56.42 -47.84
CA ARG A 4 7.98 -55.36 -47.09
C ARG A 4 9.00 -54.40 -46.52
N TRP A 5 8.92 -53.12 -46.86
CA TRP A 5 9.57 -52.01 -46.18
C TRP A 5 8.73 -51.57 -44.99
N MET A 6 9.31 -51.66 -43.83
CA MET A 6 8.73 -51.16 -42.55
C MET A 6 9.27 -49.76 -42.32
N ALA A 7 8.42 -48.74 -42.51
CA ALA A 7 8.77 -47.36 -42.17
C ALA A 7 8.57 -47.18 -40.68
N CYS A 8 9.67 -46.93 -39.95
CA CYS A 8 9.65 -46.47 -38.57
C CYS A 8 9.27 -44.97 -38.53
N LEU A 9 8.05 -44.66 -38.11
CA LEU A 9 7.66 -43.31 -37.72
C LEU A 9 8.27 -43.03 -36.33
N VAL A 10 9.28 -42.21 -36.30
CA VAL A 10 9.77 -41.58 -35.04
C VAL A 10 8.82 -40.45 -34.71
N PHE A 11 7.93 -40.67 -33.76
CA PHE A 11 7.21 -39.56 -33.07
C PHE A 11 8.22 -38.83 -32.19
N VAL A 12 8.67 -37.68 -32.65
CA VAL A 12 9.30 -36.69 -31.77
C VAL A 12 8.17 -36.06 -30.98
N LEU A 13 7.95 -36.55 -29.76
CA LEU A 13 7.16 -35.86 -28.75
C LEU A 13 7.98 -34.62 -28.34
N SER A 14 7.70 -33.48 -28.96
CA SER A 14 8.07 -32.19 -28.42
C SER A 14 7.21 -31.96 -27.18
N GLY A 15 7.70 -32.43 -26.03
CA GLY A 15 7.18 -32.07 -24.73
C GLY A 15 7.48 -30.61 -24.46
N ALA A 16 6.64 -29.71 -24.94
CA ALA A 16 6.52 -28.41 -24.36
C ALA A 16 5.72 -28.61 -23.06
N ASP A 17 6.39 -28.84 -21.95
CA ASP A 17 5.83 -28.62 -20.62
C ASP A 17 5.54 -27.12 -20.49
N ALA A 18 4.39 -26.70 -21.01
CA ALA A 18 3.76 -25.45 -20.62
C ALA A 18 3.36 -25.65 -19.15
N LEU A 19 4.24 -25.23 -18.23
CA LEU A 19 3.89 -25.14 -16.83
C LEU A 19 2.63 -24.28 -16.74
N ALA A 20 1.51 -24.89 -16.36
CA ALA A 20 0.25 -24.21 -16.26
C ALA A 20 0.38 -23.06 -15.24
N GLN A 21 0.17 -21.84 -15.71
CA GLN A 21 0.12 -20.67 -14.83
C GLN A 21 -0.98 -20.89 -13.80
N VAL A 22 -0.70 -20.69 -12.51
CA VAL A 22 -1.73 -20.74 -11.47
C VAL A 22 -2.65 -19.55 -11.66
N ILE A 23 -3.87 -19.81 -12.09
CA ILE A 23 -4.89 -18.80 -12.38
C ILE A 23 -5.91 -18.63 -11.26
N ALA A 24 -5.95 -19.55 -10.31
CA ALA A 24 -6.87 -19.52 -9.16
C ALA A 24 -6.26 -20.22 -7.95
N VAL A 25 -6.60 -19.71 -6.75
CA VAL A 25 -6.19 -20.27 -5.47
C VAL A 25 -7.41 -20.35 -4.55
N PRO A 26 -7.66 -21.49 -3.86
CA PRO A 26 -8.79 -21.62 -2.93
C PRO A 26 -8.57 -20.82 -1.64
N PRO A 27 -9.63 -20.60 -0.82
CA PRO A 27 -9.50 -19.92 0.45
C PRO A 27 -8.81 -20.77 1.50
N ALA A 28 -8.21 -20.12 2.52
CA ALA A 28 -7.67 -20.78 3.69
C ALA A 28 -8.13 -20.07 4.97
N VAL A 29 -8.35 -20.83 6.05
CA VAL A 29 -8.72 -20.27 7.35
C VAL A 29 -7.47 -20.13 8.22
N HIS A 30 -7.24 -18.94 8.77
CA HIS A 30 -6.16 -18.71 9.71
C HIS A 30 -6.42 -19.46 11.02
N ARG A 31 -5.60 -20.44 11.33
CA ARG A 31 -5.62 -21.16 12.59
C ARG A 31 -4.55 -20.55 13.50
N ALA A 32 -4.97 -19.98 14.64
CA ALA A 32 -4.01 -19.52 15.62
C ALA A 32 -3.08 -20.68 16.03
N SER A 33 -1.79 -20.38 16.11
CA SER A 33 -0.84 -21.36 16.67
C SER A 33 -1.23 -21.65 18.13
N PRO A 34 -1.24 -22.93 18.58
CA PRO A 34 -1.61 -23.28 19.96
C PRO A 34 -0.73 -22.69 21.06
N ALA A 35 0.36 -22.03 20.70
CA ALA A 35 1.39 -21.54 21.61
C ALA A 35 1.40 -20.01 21.81
N ALA A 36 0.36 -19.28 21.45
CA ALA A 36 0.25 -17.88 21.85
C ALA A 36 0.05 -17.84 23.38
N LYS A 37 1.16 -17.71 24.13
CA LYS A 37 1.09 -17.29 25.53
C LYS A 37 0.24 -16.03 25.57
N THR A 38 -0.72 -15.98 26.49
CA THR A 38 -1.47 -14.75 26.80
C THR A 38 -0.41 -13.67 27.11
N GLU A 39 -0.16 -12.79 26.15
CA GLU A 39 0.71 -11.64 26.43
C GLU A 39 0.03 -10.80 27.50
N PRO A 40 0.78 -10.31 28.49
CA PRO A 40 0.22 -9.44 29.51
C PRO A 40 -0.39 -8.21 28.84
N VAL A 41 -1.58 -7.81 29.29
CA VAL A 41 -2.24 -6.59 28.80
C VAL A 41 -1.27 -5.42 28.95
N PRO A 42 -0.94 -4.69 27.88
CA PRO A 42 -0.02 -3.56 27.97
C PRO A 42 -0.54 -2.53 28.99
N ALA A 43 0.37 -1.98 29.81
CA ALA A 43 0.06 -0.93 30.76
C ALA A 43 1.17 0.14 30.69
N LEU A 44 0.84 1.38 31.04
CA LEU A 44 1.85 2.40 31.28
C LEU A 44 2.68 2.03 32.51
N LEU A 45 3.99 2.21 32.42
CA LEU A 45 4.93 1.81 33.48
C LEU A 45 4.97 2.81 34.63
N THR A 46 4.65 4.08 34.34
CA THR A 46 4.64 5.14 35.35
C THR A 46 3.23 5.40 35.87
N PRO A 47 3.05 5.79 37.16
CA PRO A 47 1.75 6.18 37.70
C PRO A 47 1.12 7.36 36.94
N ALA A 48 -0.21 7.47 36.99
CA ALA A 48 -0.94 8.57 36.34
C ALA A 48 -0.48 9.98 36.84
N ALA A 49 -0.10 10.08 38.11
CA ALA A 49 0.40 11.31 38.72
C ALA A 49 1.91 11.57 38.50
N ALA A 50 2.60 10.72 37.69
CA ALA A 50 4.01 10.95 37.41
C ALA A 50 4.20 12.28 36.66
N PRO A 51 5.30 13.01 36.95
CA PRO A 51 5.63 14.21 36.19
C PRO A 51 5.74 13.91 34.68
N SER A 52 5.25 14.85 33.85
CA SER A 52 5.21 14.71 32.39
C SER A 52 5.52 16.02 31.69
N SER A 53 6.02 15.94 30.47
CA SER A 53 6.09 17.08 29.56
C SER A 53 4.77 17.21 28.81
N THR A 54 4.28 18.44 28.57
CA THR A 54 3.00 18.64 27.87
C THR A 54 3.20 19.52 26.64
N ILE A 55 2.63 19.09 25.51
CA ILE A 55 2.54 19.87 24.27
C ILE A 55 1.05 20.08 24.00
N ALA A 56 0.59 21.32 24.10
CA ALA A 56 -0.80 21.68 23.90
C ALA A 56 -0.98 22.49 22.61
N LEU A 57 -1.82 21.99 21.71
CA LEU A 57 -2.23 22.74 20.53
C LEU A 57 -3.44 23.62 20.85
N PRO A 58 -3.57 24.80 20.20
CA PRO A 58 -4.81 25.59 20.30
C PRO A 58 -5.97 24.82 19.63
N PRO A 59 -7.23 25.20 19.88
CA PRO A 59 -8.36 24.66 19.13
C PRO A 59 -8.15 24.76 17.61
N PRO A 60 -8.59 23.76 16.80
CA PRO A 60 -8.41 23.79 15.36
C PRO A 60 -9.05 25.02 14.71
N SER A 61 -8.32 25.67 13.82
CA SER A 61 -8.80 26.78 12.99
C SER A 61 -9.85 26.31 11.97
N ALA A 62 -10.63 27.27 11.41
CA ALA A 62 -11.56 26.97 10.33
C ALA A 62 -10.86 26.42 9.07
N ILE A 63 -9.61 26.86 8.79
CA ILE A 63 -8.81 26.40 7.67
C ILE A 63 -8.39 24.95 7.87
N GLU A 64 -7.94 24.55 9.07
CA GLU A 64 -7.59 23.17 9.38
C GLU A 64 -8.82 22.24 9.24
N LYS A 65 -9.96 22.65 9.77
CA LYS A 65 -11.22 21.89 9.66
C LYS A 65 -11.70 21.75 8.20
N ALA A 66 -11.50 22.78 7.37
CA ALA A 66 -11.87 22.74 5.96
C ALA A 66 -11.08 21.68 5.14
N ARG A 67 -9.91 21.23 5.64
CA ARG A 67 -9.13 20.17 4.99
C ARG A 67 -9.85 18.82 4.94
N LEU A 68 -10.74 18.52 5.89
CA LEU A 68 -11.61 17.33 5.83
C LEU A 68 -12.49 17.33 4.59
N SER A 69 -13.08 18.48 4.25
CA SER A 69 -13.98 18.59 3.11
C SER A 69 -13.25 18.58 1.76
N VAL A 70 -11.96 18.81 1.73
CA VAL A 70 -11.13 18.71 0.51
C VAL A 70 -10.86 17.23 0.18
N GLY A 71 -10.64 16.37 1.18
CA GLY A 71 -10.50 14.93 0.99
C GLY A 71 -11.76 14.25 0.41
N GLU A 72 -12.94 14.77 0.71
CA GLU A 72 -14.22 14.30 0.14
C GLU A 72 -14.56 14.94 -1.22
N ARG A 73 -13.94 16.08 -1.57
CA ARG A 73 -14.22 16.83 -2.81
C ARG A 73 -13.31 16.46 -3.98
N SER A 74 -12.39 15.56 -3.82
CA SER A 74 -11.47 15.18 -4.88
C SER A 74 -12.24 14.56 -6.05
N ALA A 75 -12.28 15.34 -7.13
CA ALA A 75 -12.66 14.99 -8.49
C ALA A 75 -14.17 14.92 -8.84
N ALA A 76 -14.85 16.08 -8.77
CA ALA A 76 -15.78 16.37 -9.83
C ALA A 76 -15.00 17.11 -10.93
N THR A 77 -14.32 16.42 -11.84
CA THR A 77 -13.89 17.01 -13.10
C THR A 77 -15.11 16.98 -14.02
N SER A 78 -15.43 18.13 -14.60
CA SER A 78 -16.42 18.29 -15.64
C SER A 78 -15.99 17.52 -16.89
N ALA A 79 -16.31 16.24 -16.92
CA ALA A 79 -16.32 15.48 -18.15
C ALA A 79 -17.53 15.91 -18.98
N GLY A 80 -17.39 15.93 -20.31
CA GLY A 80 -18.51 16.21 -21.22
C GLY A 80 -19.69 15.27 -20.95
N ALA A 81 -20.88 15.61 -21.43
CA ALA A 81 -22.16 14.99 -21.08
C ALA A 81 -22.25 13.45 -21.21
N ASP A 82 -21.24 12.77 -21.77
CA ASP A 82 -21.22 11.32 -22.04
C ASP A 82 -20.11 10.54 -21.33
N THR A 83 -19.31 11.18 -20.44
CA THR A 83 -18.29 10.47 -19.66
C THR A 83 -18.76 10.29 -18.20
N PRO A 84 -18.71 9.06 -17.64
CA PRO A 84 -19.08 8.83 -16.25
C PRO A 84 -18.17 9.66 -15.33
N VAL A 85 -18.78 10.40 -14.41
CA VAL A 85 -18.06 11.14 -13.36
C VAL A 85 -17.45 10.13 -12.41
N VAL A 86 -16.16 9.85 -12.58
CA VAL A 86 -15.42 8.94 -11.71
C VAL A 86 -15.11 9.66 -10.40
N LYS A 87 -15.74 9.26 -9.33
CA LYS A 87 -15.47 9.75 -7.97
C LYS A 87 -14.58 8.76 -7.25
N ARG A 88 -13.35 9.16 -6.90
CA ARG A 88 -12.60 8.47 -5.84
C ARG A 88 -13.37 8.58 -4.52
N GLN A 89 -13.41 7.50 -3.76
CA GLN A 89 -14.28 7.41 -2.60
C GLN A 89 -13.51 7.17 -1.30
N VAL A 90 -12.31 7.76 -1.15
CA VAL A 90 -11.60 7.73 0.14
C VAL A 90 -12.33 8.63 1.13
N ARG A 91 -12.60 8.13 2.33
CA ARG A 91 -13.21 8.93 3.40
C ARG A 91 -12.15 9.48 4.33
N ALA A 92 -11.99 10.79 4.38
CA ALA A 92 -11.16 11.46 5.37
C ALA A 92 -11.90 11.54 6.71
N ILE A 93 -11.22 11.14 7.79
CA ILE A 93 -11.71 11.25 9.17
C ILE A 93 -10.77 12.03 10.10
N GLY A 94 -9.64 12.50 9.58
CA GLY A 94 -8.69 13.28 10.32
C GLY A 94 -7.89 14.22 9.41
N PHE A 95 -7.35 15.29 9.99
CA PHE A 95 -6.53 16.27 9.31
C PHE A 95 -5.24 16.54 10.06
N ALA A 96 -4.19 16.90 9.31
CA ALA A 96 -2.87 17.20 9.82
C ALA A 96 -2.86 18.46 10.68
N ARG A 97 -2.16 18.39 11.82
CA ARG A 97 -1.78 19.55 12.66
C ARG A 97 -0.30 19.48 12.95
N THR A 98 0.44 20.47 12.44
CA THR A 98 1.88 20.59 12.67
C THR A 98 2.14 21.01 14.13
N MET A 99 3.10 20.37 14.77
CA MET A 99 3.49 20.69 16.13
C MET A 99 4.41 21.92 16.15
N PRO A 100 4.28 22.81 17.13
CA PRO A 100 5.25 23.87 17.33
C PRO A 100 6.64 23.27 17.51
N ASP A 101 7.62 23.71 16.71
CA ASP A 101 8.99 23.17 16.70
C ASP A 101 9.08 21.63 16.51
N GLY A 102 8.07 21.02 15.89
CA GLY A 102 7.89 19.56 15.83
C GLY A 102 9.01 18.80 15.15
N GLU A 103 9.74 19.42 14.21
CA GLU A 103 10.89 18.81 13.54
C GLU A 103 12.17 18.82 14.39
N ARG A 104 12.19 19.61 15.47
CA ARG A 104 13.34 19.66 16.38
C ARG A 104 13.32 18.48 17.35
N PRO A 105 14.49 17.86 17.61
CA PRO A 105 14.59 16.84 18.63
C PRO A 105 14.11 17.36 19.98
N LEU A 106 13.23 16.61 20.62
CA LEU A 106 12.82 16.90 21.99
C LEU A 106 14.00 16.65 22.94
N SER A 107 14.19 17.57 23.89
CA SER A 107 15.29 17.50 24.88
C SER A 107 14.95 16.43 25.95
N THR A 108 15.16 15.16 25.64
CA THR A 108 14.88 14.06 26.57
C THR A 108 15.69 14.12 27.87
N SER A 109 16.88 14.77 27.86
CA SER A 109 17.71 14.98 29.04
C SER A 109 17.08 15.92 30.07
N THR A 110 16.16 16.80 29.66
CA THR A 110 15.47 17.74 30.57
C THR A 110 14.08 17.28 30.98
N MET A 111 13.61 16.14 30.44
CA MET A 111 12.32 15.56 30.81
C MET A 111 12.36 14.96 32.22
N PRO A 112 11.21 14.92 32.92
CA PRO A 112 11.12 14.26 34.21
C PRO A 112 11.08 12.72 34.01
N TRP A 113 12.17 12.06 34.42
CA TRP A 113 12.29 10.60 34.36
C TRP A 113 11.98 9.96 35.70
N SER A 114 11.20 8.87 35.67
CA SER A 114 10.88 8.04 36.84
C SER A 114 11.70 6.74 36.78
N ALA A 115 12.38 6.39 37.86
CA ALA A 115 13.06 5.09 37.98
C ALA A 115 12.03 3.97 38.16
N LEU A 116 12.28 2.83 37.53
CA LEU A 116 11.43 1.64 37.56
C LEU A 116 12.09 0.48 38.34
N ALA A 117 11.29 -0.47 38.78
CA ALA A 117 11.75 -1.60 39.60
C ALA A 117 12.76 -2.52 38.87
N ASP A 118 12.72 -2.57 37.53
CA ASP A 118 13.66 -3.32 36.69
C ASP A 118 15.02 -2.61 36.50
N GLY A 119 15.15 -1.42 37.06
CA GLY A 119 16.32 -0.55 36.92
C GLY A 119 16.35 0.28 35.65
N GLY A 120 15.31 0.22 34.83
CA GLY A 120 15.06 1.12 33.71
C GLY A 120 14.48 2.46 34.18
N MET A 121 14.23 3.36 33.24
CA MET A 121 13.58 4.65 33.49
C MET A 121 12.46 4.87 32.47
N ALA A 122 11.41 5.61 32.85
CA ALA A 122 10.37 6.03 31.94
C ALA A 122 9.99 7.49 32.12
N THR A 123 9.57 8.13 31.03
CA THR A 123 9.03 9.50 31.03
C THR A 123 7.79 9.56 30.14
N ARG A 124 6.96 10.60 30.33
CA ARG A 124 5.75 10.83 29.55
C ARG A 124 5.78 12.14 28.81
N ILE A 125 5.24 12.12 27.61
CA ILE A 125 4.90 13.31 26.83
C ILE A 125 3.39 13.26 26.62
N ASN A 126 2.70 14.31 27.03
CA ASN A 126 1.28 14.46 26.84
C ASN A 126 1.02 15.43 25.69
N VAL A 127 0.19 15.02 24.75
CA VAL A 127 -0.17 15.80 23.57
C VAL A 127 -1.66 16.08 23.59
N SER A 128 -2.09 17.34 23.50
CA SER A 128 -3.50 17.69 23.46
C SER A 128 -3.89 18.43 22.18
N SER A 129 -5.04 18.07 21.65
CA SER A 129 -5.66 18.68 20.49
C SER A 129 -7.15 18.89 20.76
N PRO A 130 -7.56 20.05 21.35
CA PRO A 130 -8.92 20.26 21.84
C PRO A 130 -9.99 19.98 20.78
N GLY A 131 -11.00 19.22 21.17
CA GLY A 131 -12.14 18.86 20.32
C GLY A 131 -11.87 17.68 19.36
N ALA A 132 -10.74 16.99 19.48
CA ALA A 132 -10.54 15.72 18.77
C ALA A 132 -11.40 14.62 19.38
N ALA A 133 -12.00 13.79 18.53
CA ALA A 133 -12.58 12.51 18.94
C ALA A 133 -11.48 11.49 19.26
N ALA A 134 -10.39 11.56 18.52
CA ALA A 134 -9.17 10.79 18.75
C ALA A 134 -7.95 11.52 18.16
N ILE A 135 -6.77 11.07 18.54
CA ILE A 135 -5.50 11.61 18.06
C ILE A 135 -4.65 10.45 17.53
N ARG A 136 -3.91 10.69 16.44
CA ARG A 136 -2.74 9.90 16.10
C ARG A 136 -1.50 10.78 16.15
N ILE A 137 -0.40 10.24 16.64
CA ILE A 137 0.84 10.98 16.87
C ILE A 137 1.90 10.43 15.92
N GLU A 138 2.48 11.30 15.12
CA GLU A 138 3.69 10.99 14.36
C GLU A 138 4.89 11.05 15.29
N VAL A 139 5.70 10.00 15.31
CA VAL A 139 6.94 9.92 16.07
C VAL A 139 8.10 9.62 15.13
N MET A 140 9.08 10.49 15.09
CA MET A 140 10.36 10.27 14.43
C MET A 140 11.41 9.92 15.48
N LEU A 141 11.93 8.70 15.42
CA LEU A 141 12.97 8.22 16.31
C LEU A 141 14.34 8.48 15.66
N LEU A 142 15.00 9.57 16.06
CA LEU A 142 16.23 10.06 15.43
C LEU A 142 17.47 9.31 15.95
N LYS A 143 17.48 8.97 17.26
CA LYS A 143 18.51 8.16 17.90
C LYS A 143 17.90 7.43 19.09
N ALA A 144 18.10 6.11 19.16
CA ALA A 144 17.72 5.32 20.34
C ALA A 144 18.47 4.00 20.39
N HIS A 145 18.66 3.49 21.60
CA HIS A 145 19.08 2.09 21.78
C HIS A 145 17.97 1.16 21.28
N PRO A 146 18.28 0.03 20.61
CA PRO A 146 17.26 -0.87 20.00
C PRO A 146 16.15 -1.33 20.94
N ASN A 147 16.41 -1.42 22.23
CA ASN A 147 15.47 -1.87 23.26
C ASN A 147 14.71 -0.71 23.96
N VAL A 148 14.86 0.52 23.54
CA VAL A 148 13.96 1.62 23.93
C VAL A 148 12.56 1.28 23.44
N ALA A 149 11.52 1.56 24.24
CA ALA A 149 10.15 1.21 23.88
C ALA A 149 9.20 2.39 24.07
N LEU A 150 8.23 2.49 23.18
CA LEU A 150 7.15 3.46 23.22
C LEU A 150 5.83 2.77 23.60
N ARG A 151 5.02 3.45 24.44
CA ARG A 151 3.64 3.07 24.73
C ARG A 151 2.74 4.29 24.55
N PHE A 152 1.50 4.02 24.18
CA PHE A 152 0.54 5.08 23.88
C PHE A 152 -0.79 4.81 24.57
N ALA A 153 -1.44 5.87 25.07
CA ALA A 153 -2.78 5.82 25.62
C ALA A 153 -3.55 7.10 25.30
N GLY A 154 -4.85 7.00 25.05
CA GLY A 154 -5.76 8.13 24.85
C GLY A 154 -6.54 8.47 26.11
N SER A 155 -7.04 9.71 26.21
CA SER A 155 -7.83 10.18 27.38
C SER A 155 -9.25 9.57 27.41
N GLY A 156 -9.78 9.15 26.25
CA GLY A 156 -11.09 8.53 26.17
C GLY A 156 -11.14 7.12 26.76
N ASP A 157 -10.01 6.38 26.65
CA ASP A 157 -9.83 5.08 27.30
C ASP A 157 -8.38 4.92 27.81
N PRO A 158 -8.06 5.52 28.97
CA PRO A 158 -6.68 5.49 29.51
C PRO A 158 -6.19 4.11 29.94
N GLN A 159 -7.08 3.14 30.07
CA GLN A 159 -6.73 1.76 30.41
C GLN A 159 -6.32 0.94 29.18
N HIS A 160 -6.71 1.38 27.98
CA HIS A 160 -6.30 0.77 26.74
C HIS A 160 -4.94 1.33 26.30
N VAL A 161 -3.88 0.64 26.66
CA VAL A 161 -2.51 0.99 26.33
C VAL A 161 -2.03 0.19 25.14
N PHE A 162 -1.48 0.86 24.14
CA PHE A 162 -0.87 0.26 22.97
C PHE A 162 0.65 0.15 23.14
N GLY A 163 1.23 -0.94 22.66
CA GLY A 163 2.66 -1.22 22.72
C GLY A 163 3.00 -2.31 23.76
N PRO A 164 4.28 -2.54 24.11
CA PRO A 164 5.42 -1.71 23.73
C PRO A 164 5.81 -1.83 22.25
N PHE A 165 6.06 -0.70 21.59
CA PHE A 165 6.69 -0.64 20.27
C PHE A 165 8.18 -0.41 20.48
N ILE A 166 9.02 -1.37 20.16
CA ILE A 166 10.47 -1.26 20.40
C ILE A 166 11.15 -0.41 19.32
N ALA A 167 12.19 0.33 19.73
CA ALA A 167 12.88 1.28 18.86
C ALA A 167 13.38 0.64 17.56
N LYS A 168 13.82 -0.63 17.58
CA LYS A 168 14.23 -1.37 16.39
C LYS A 168 13.10 -1.49 15.34
N GLU A 169 11.87 -1.68 15.79
CA GLU A 169 10.68 -1.81 14.91
C GLU A 169 10.20 -0.43 14.42
N VAL A 170 10.24 0.57 15.30
CA VAL A 170 9.87 1.96 14.98
C VAL A 170 10.86 2.59 14.00
N ALA A 171 12.16 2.40 14.20
CA ALA A 171 13.21 2.97 13.35
C ALA A 171 13.27 2.33 11.95
N ALA A 172 12.74 1.13 11.77
CA ALA A 172 12.61 0.51 10.46
C ALA A 172 11.63 1.27 9.54
N SER A 173 10.76 2.10 10.13
CA SER A 173 9.93 3.05 9.40
C SER A 173 10.36 4.44 9.86
N ARG A 174 10.98 5.24 9.01
CA ARG A 174 11.47 6.59 9.37
C ARG A 174 10.41 7.44 10.06
N VAL A 175 9.15 7.20 9.72
CA VAL A 175 7.95 7.79 10.31
C VAL A 175 7.13 6.67 10.94
N PHE A 176 6.79 6.84 12.21
CA PHE A 176 5.90 5.94 12.94
C PHE A 176 4.65 6.68 13.39
N TRP A 177 3.49 6.21 12.99
CA TRP A 177 2.20 6.71 13.46
C TRP A 177 1.67 5.83 14.60
N SER A 178 1.29 6.47 15.70
CA SER A 178 0.62 5.76 16.80
C SER A 178 -0.68 5.08 16.31
N PRO A 179 -1.18 4.07 17.01
CA PRO A 179 -2.59 3.69 16.89
C PRO A 179 -3.53 4.87 17.10
N VAL A 180 -4.82 4.67 16.85
CA VAL A 180 -5.88 5.64 17.17
C VAL A 180 -5.99 5.74 18.70
N LEU A 181 -5.78 6.92 19.25
CA LEU A 181 -5.80 7.21 20.69
C LEU A 181 -7.07 8.02 20.98
N GLU A 182 -8.07 7.39 21.55
CA GLU A 182 -9.38 8.02 21.81
C GLU A 182 -9.28 9.22 22.75
N GLY A 183 -10.03 10.28 22.45
CA GLY A 183 -10.09 11.53 23.18
C GLY A 183 -9.21 12.62 22.59
N ASP A 184 -9.28 13.79 23.16
CA ASP A 184 -8.57 15.01 22.73
C ASP A 184 -7.20 15.22 23.40
N PHE A 185 -6.77 14.21 24.16
CA PHE A 185 -5.51 14.18 24.88
C PHE A 185 -4.91 12.79 24.79
N ALA A 186 -3.63 12.69 24.46
CA ALA A 186 -2.91 11.43 24.32
C ALA A 186 -1.58 11.46 25.07
N THR A 187 -1.18 10.31 25.63
CA THR A 187 0.08 10.09 26.35
C THR A 187 1.00 9.21 25.51
N VAL A 188 2.25 9.67 25.31
CA VAL A 188 3.37 8.88 24.80
C VAL A 188 4.29 8.59 25.98
N GLU A 189 4.46 7.33 26.37
CA GLU A 189 5.44 6.93 27.38
C GLU A 189 6.68 6.35 26.70
N ILE A 190 7.84 6.86 27.07
CA ILE A 190 9.15 6.42 26.59
C ILE A 190 9.83 5.64 27.71
N TYR A 191 10.20 4.41 27.45
CA TYR A 191 10.97 3.55 28.36
C TYR A 191 12.39 3.38 27.85
N VAL A 192 13.38 3.55 28.73
CA VAL A 192 14.78 3.22 28.50
C VAL A 192 15.20 2.07 29.43
N PRO A 193 15.83 1.01 28.90
CA PRO A 193 16.28 -0.11 29.72
C PRO A 193 17.46 0.28 30.63
N ARG A 194 17.70 -0.53 31.65
CA ARG A 194 18.85 -0.37 32.55
C ARG A 194 20.15 -0.23 31.76
N GLY A 195 20.96 0.77 32.12
CA GLY A 195 22.26 1.05 31.51
C GLY A 195 22.21 1.93 30.27
N VAL A 196 21.02 2.32 29.80
CA VAL A 196 20.83 3.30 28.72
C VAL A 196 20.54 4.67 29.33
N ALA A 197 21.31 5.68 28.95
CA ALA A 197 21.07 7.02 29.45
C ALA A 197 19.88 7.69 28.72
N PRO A 198 18.98 8.40 29.44
CA PRO A 198 17.90 9.18 28.80
C PRO A 198 18.37 10.12 27.69
N ALA A 199 19.56 10.73 27.86
CA ALA A 199 20.15 11.63 26.86
C ALA A 199 20.55 10.94 25.54
N ASP A 200 20.61 9.60 25.51
CA ASP A 200 20.88 8.84 24.29
C ASP A 200 19.64 8.61 23.43
N VAL A 201 18.46 9.03 23.91
CA VAL A 201 17.22 8.98 23.13
C VAL A 201 16.97 10.34 22.52
N GLN A 202 16.82 10.40 21.21
CA GLN A 202 16.41 11.59 20.46
C GLN A 202 15.19 11.23 19.62
N LEU A 203 14.10 11.92 19.85
CA LEU A 203 12.87 11.78 19.07
C LEU A 203 12.27 13.14 18.77
N ALA A 204 11.47 13.23 17.71
CA ALA A 204 10.66 14.39 17.38
C ALA A 204 9.21 13.97 17.22
N ILE A 205 8.30 14.91 17.39
CA ILE A 205 6.86 14.76 17.11
C ILE A 205 6.49 15.87 16.12
N PRO A 206 6.69 15.66 14.81
CA PRO A 206 6.47 16.69 13.80
C PRO A 206 5.03 17.13 13.70
N MET A 207 4.11 16.19 13.74
CA MET A 207 2.69 16.45 13.58
C MET A 207 1.80 15.44 14.30
N ILE A 208 0.54 15.77 14.37
CA ILE A 208 -0.53 14.84 14.75
C ILE A 208 -1.63 14.84 13.70
N SER A 209 -2.36 13.75 13.62
CA SER A 209 -3.67 13.70 12.98
C SER A 209 -4.75 13.96 14.02
N HIS A 210 -5.53 15.02 13.82
CA HIS A 210 -6.72 15.35 14.61
C HIS A 210 -7.91 14.65 13.99
N LEU A 211 -8.40 13.60 14.62
CA LEU A 211 -9.52 12.81 14.12
C LEU A 211 -10.83 13.39 14.64
N VAL A 212 -11.81 13.49 13.75
CA VAL A 212 -13.19 13.89 14.08
C VAL A 212 -14.10 12.69 14.36
N ALA A 213 -13.59 11.48 14.16
CA ALA A 213 -14.23 10.21 14.49
C ALA A 213 -13.18 9.24 15.03
N THR A 214 -13.58 8.29 15.88
CA THR A 214 -12.65 7.28 16.45
C THR A 214 -12.36 6.13 15.50
N GLY A 215 -13.07 6.05 14.39
CA GLY A 215 -13.07 4.89 13.50
C GLY A 215 -13.96 3.73 14.00
N VAL A 216 -14.55 3.84 15.19
CA VAL A 216 -15.44 2.83 15.79
C VAL A 216 -16.82 3.41 16.14
N GLY A 217 -16.97 4.73 16.19
CA GLY A 217 -18.27 5.41 16.21
C GLY A 217 -19.00 5.46 17.56
N LEU A 218 -18.35 5.86 18.64
CA LEU A 218 -18.98 5.91 19.97
C LEU A 218 -18.89 7.25 20.70
N GLN A 219 -18.75 8.39 20.03
CA GLN A 219 -18.81 9.68 20.75
C GLN A 219 -20.17 10.35 20.59
N LYS A 220 -20.78 10.67 21.75
CA LYS A 220 -22.16 11.17 21.93
C LYS A 220 -22.40 12.63 21.49
N SER A 221 -21.45 13.36 20.91
CA SER A 221 -21.58 14.81 20.80
C SER A 221 -21.62 15.41 19.39
N GLU A 222 -21.34 14.62 18.32
CA GLU A 222 -21.44 15.12 16.93
C GLU A 222 -21.83 13.98 15.97
N PRO A 223 -22.55 14.24 14.84
CA PRO A 223 -23.16 13.21 13.99
C PRO A 223 -22.22 12.55 12.99
N ILE A 224 -20.98 12.23 13.38
CA ILE A 224 -20.03 11.47 12.55
C ILE A 224 -19.77 10.10 13.22
N ASP A 225 -20.85 9.38 13.46
CA ASP A 225 -20.78 8.00 13.94
C ASP A 225 -20.52 7.08 12.74
N ASP A 226 -19.42 6.31 12.74
CA ASP A 226 -19.16 5.34 11.68
C ASP A 226 -20.22 4.24 11.63
N ILE A 227 -20.69 3.76 12.79
CA ILE A 227 -21.79 2.80 12.89
C ILE A 227 -23.13 3.50 12.61
N GLY A 228 -23.78 3.05 11.54
CA GLY A 228 -25.03 3.65 11.03
C GLY A 228 -24.83 4.87 10.13
N ALA A 229 -23.57 5.19 9.76
CA ALA A 229 -23.26 6.30 8.85
C ALA A 229 -23.58 5.97 7.38
N SER A 230 -23.62 4.69 7.01
CA SER A 230 -23.98 4.27 5.65
C SER A 230 -25.46 4.55 5.35
N ARG A 231 -25.77 4.70 4.06
CA ARG A 231 -27.15 4.97 3.61
C ARG A 231 -28.03 3.73 3.75
N SER A 232 -29.34 3.95 3.72
CA SER A 232 -30.36 2.93 4.01
C SER A 232 -30.44 1.80 2.99
N CYS A 233 -29.84 1.92 1.80
CA CYS A 233 -29.80 0.82 0.83
C CYS A 233 -28.68 -0.17 1.12
N GLU A 234 -27.74 0.19 2.00
CA GLU A 234 -26.63 -0.67 2.37
C GLU A 234 -27.10 -1.82 3.26
N VAL A 235 -26.74 -3.05 2.88
CA VAL A 235 -27.23 -4.28 3.50
C VAL A 235 -26.13 -4.89 4.39
N ASP A 236 -26.45 -5.16 5.67
CA ASP A 236 -25.50 -5.86 6.54
C ASP A 236 -25.17 -7.26 6.02
N VAL A 237 -23.91 -7.68 6.10
CA VAL A 237 -23.53 -9.05 5.73
C VAL A 237 -24.36 -10.09 6.50
N ALA A 238 -24.70 -9.79 7.75
CA ALA A 238 -25.55 -10.64 8.59
C ALA A 238 -26.97 -10.87 8.02
N CYS A 239 -27.46 -10.01 7.11
CA CYS A 239 -28.76 -10.18 6.46
C CYS A 239 -28.72 -11.25 5.36
N VAL A 240 -27.59 -11.51 4.74
CA VAL A 240 -27.45 -12.47 3.63
C VAL A 240 -27.16 -13.90 4.12
N ALA A 241 -26.45 -14.05 5.21
CA ALA A 241 -26.21 -15.27 6.02
C ALA A 241 -25.87 -16.56 5.27
N THR A 242 -25.39 -16.50 4.00
CA THR A 242 -24.84 -17.71 3.34
C THR A 242 -23.46 -18.03 3.90
N THR A 243 -23.10 -19.31 3.99
CA THR A 243 -21.77 -19.74 4.47
C THR A 243 -20.64 -19.09 3.66
N ALA A 244 -20.79 -19.00 2.33
CA ALA A 244 -19.82 -18.35 1.47
C ALA A 244 -19.64 -16.86 1.81
N ALA A 245 -20.74 -16.10 1.99
CA ALA A 245 -20.69 -14.67 2.33
C ALA A 245 -20.08 -14.43 3.71
N LEU A 246 -20.49 -15.21 4.72
CA LEU A 246 -19.96 -15.09 6.09
C LEU A 246 -18.47 -15.46 6.18
N ASN A 247 -18.02 -16.47 5.43
CA ASN A 247 -16.60 -16.80 5.36
C ASN A 247 -15.81 -15.70 4.63
N GLN A 248 -16.32 -15.19 3.51
CA GLN A 248 -15.67 -14.09 2.79
C GLN A 248 -15.61 -12.80 3.63
N ALA A 249 -16.62 -12.51 4.41
CA ALA A 249 -16.63 -11.37 5.33
C ALA A 249 -15.44 -11.40 6.32
N ARG A 250 -14.98 -12.61 6.71
CA ARG A 250 -13.79 -12.77 7.57
C ARG A 250 -12.47 -12.49 6.87
N ALA A 251 -12.46 -12.39 5.54
CA ALA A 251 -11.30 -11.98 4.77
C ALA A 251 -11.21 -10.47 4.56
N VAL A 252 -12.30 -9.74 4.83
CA VAL A 252 -12.41 -8.30 4.58
C VAL A 252 -12.18 -7.51 5.86
N ALA A 253 -11.31 -6.51 5.79
CA ALA A 253 -11.00 -5.60 6.89
C ALA A 253 -11.32 -4.15 6.52
N LYS A 254 -11.80 -3.37 7.51
CA LYS A 254 -11.79 -1.90 7.43
C LYS A 254 -10.35 -1.43 7.62
N LEU A 255 -9.91 -0.53 6.75
CA LEU A 255 -8.58 0.06 6.75
C LEU A 255 -8.66 1.48 7.30
N LEU A 256 -7.71 1.82 8.17
CA LEU A 256 -7.47 3.18 8.63
C LEU A 256 -5.97 3.44 8.49
N PHE A 257 -5.61 4.50 7.79
CA PHE A 257 -4.21 4.86 7.56
C PHE A 257 -4.04 6.38 7.59
N THR A 258 -2.82 6.83 7.79
CA THR A 258 -2.46 8.25 7.83
C THR A 258 -1.35 8.51 6.83
N GLU A 259 -1.53 9.55 6.03
CA GLU A 259 -0.57 10.01 5.04
C GLU A 259 -0.58 11.54 5.03
N GLY A 260 0.60 12.16 4.99
CA GLY A 260 0.72 13.61 5.10
C GLY A 260 -0.03 14.21 6.30
N GLY A 261 -0.20 13.44 7.37
CA GLY A 261 -0.93 13.81 8.58
C GLY A 261 -2.46 13.77 8.49
N ALA A 262 -3.04 13.53 7.30
CA ALA A 262 -4.47 13.25 7.15
C ALA A 262 -4.76 11.77 7.38
N THR A 263 -5.89 11.44 8.01
CA THR A 263 -6.30 10.05 8.27
C THR A 263 -7.52 9.69 7.44
N PHE A 264 -7.45 8.52 6.81
CA PHE A 264 -8.42 8.04 5.82
C PHE A 264 -8.95 6.65 6.17
N LEU A 265 -10.12 6.32 5.58
CA LEU A 265 -10.74 5.01 5.63
C LEU A 265 -10.85 4.41 4.24
N CYS A 266 -10.54 3.12 4.14
CA CYS A 266 -10.72 2.26 2.97
C CYS A 266 -11.14 0.84 3.41
N THR A 267 -11.24 -0.06 2.43
CA THR A 267 -11.49 -1.48 2.62
C THR A 267 -10.38 -2.31 1.97
N GLY A 268 -10.04 -3.46 2.55
CA GLY A 268 -9.07 -4.38 1.96
C GLY A 268 -9.44 -5.84 2.17
N THR A 269 -8.88 -6.71 1.34
CA THR A 269 -9.16 -8.15 1.37
C THR A 269 -7.87 -8.94 1.57
N LEU A 270 -7.83 -9.79 2.60
CA LEU A 270 -6.72 -10.72 2.87
C LEU A 270 -6.72 -11.84 1.83
N LEU A 271 -5.58 -12.10 1.19
CA LEU A 271 -5.45 -13.09 0.12
C LEU A 271 -4.62 -14.30 0.54
N ASN A 272 -5.05 -15.47 0.07
CA ASN A 272 -4.24 -16.68 0.11
C ASN A 272 -3.19 -16.67 -1.01
N ASP A 273 -2.11 -17.42 -0.84
CA ASP A 273 -1.16 -17.74 -1.90
C ASP A 273 -1.26 -19.21 -2.32
N SER A 274 -0.61 -19.57 -3.44
CA SER A 274 -0.71 -20.91 -4.03
C SER A 274 -0.13 -22.04 -3.17
N ILE A 275 0.66 -21.70 -2.15
CA ILE A 275 1.27 -22.66 -1.22
C ILE A 275 0.66 -22.62 0.19
N ALA A 276 -0.39 -21.81 0.37
CA ALA A 276 -1.06 -21.59 1.66
C ALA A 276 -0.07 -21.27 2.80
N SER A 277 0.86 -20.33 2.53
CA SER A 277 1.95 -19.97 3.45
C SER A 277 1.48 -19.27 4.72
N ASN A 278 0.24 -18.81 4.78
CA ASN A 278 -0.32 -17.90 5.78
C ASN A 278 0.38 -16.54 5.83
N THR A 279 1.12 -16.15 4.80
CA THR A 279 1.66 -14.79 4.67
C THR A 279 0.51 -13.80 4.51
N PRO A 280 0.41 -12.78 5.38
CA PRO A 280 -0.76 -11.91 5.43
C PRO A 280 -0.74 -10.86 4.32
N TYR A 281 -0.95 -11.29 3.09
CA TYR A 281 -1.11 -10.42 1.93
C TYR A 281 -2.48 -9.77 1.96
N LEU A 282 -2.53 -8.45 1.91
CA LEU A 282 -3.77 -7.67 1.87
C LEU A 282 -3.82 -6.87 0.57
N TYR A 283 -4.88 -7.08 -0.20
CA TYR A 283 -5.14 -6.38 -1.46
C TYR A 283 -6.09 -5.21 -1.22
N THR A 284 -5.78 -4.05 -1.79
CA THR A 284 -6.60 -2.84 -1.73
C THR A 284 -6.34 -1.97 -2.97
N ALA A 285 -6.86 -0.75 -3.00
CA ALA A 285 -6.62 0.21 -4.07
C ALA A 285 -5.28 0.96 -3.88
N SER A 286 -4.63 1.36 -4.98
CA SER A 286 -3.43 2.20 -4.94
C SER A 286 -3.73 3.57 -4.34
N HIS A 287 -4.87 4.17 -4.66
CA HIS A 287 -5.27 5.46 -4.10
C HIS A 287 -5.60 5.40 -2.58
N CYS A 288 -5.65 4.22 -1.96
CA CYS A 288 -5.70 4.05 -0.51
C CYS A 288 -4.30 3.95 0.07
N ILE A 289 -3.48 3.05 -0.47
CA ILE A 289 -2.12 2.81 0.03
C ILE A 289 -1.17 2.99 -1.16
N ASP A 290 -0.72 4.22 -1.35
CA ASP A 290 0.15 4.60 -2.45
C ASP A 290 1.61 4.84 -2.03
N SER A 291 1.89 4.76 -0.73
CA SER A 291 3.22 4.98 -0.17
C SER A 291 3.54 4.01 0.96
N GLN A 292 4.83 3.83 1.25
CA GLN A 292 5.25 3.07 2.42
C GLN A 292 4.87 3.80 3.72
N GLU A 293 4.74 5.15 3.72
CA GLU A 293 4.22 5.91 4.85
C GLU A 293 2.79 5.48 5.18
N ALA A 294 1.88 5.52 4.19
CA ALA A 294 0.50 5.05 4.34
C ALA A 294 0.46 3.60 4.83
N ALA A 295 1.24 2.69 4.20
CA ALA A 295 1.33 1.29 4.59
C ALA A 295 1.85 1.11 6.03
N SER A 296 2.87 1.88 6.44
CA SER A 296 3.44 1.80 7.79
C SER A 296 2.48 2.29 8.87
N SER A 297 1.60 3.23 8.53
CA SER A 297 0.59 3.78 9.42
C SER A 297 -0.68 2.92 9.54
N LEU A 298 -0.81 1.86 8.73
CA LEU A 298 -2.02 1.08 8.57
C LEU A 298 -2.48 0.44 9.89
N VAL A 299 -3.75 0.63 10.20
CA VAL A 299 -4.51 -0.07 11.23
C VAL A 299 -5.65 -0.80 10.54
N THR A 300 -5.87 -2.07 10.87
CA THR A 300 -6.95 -2.88 10.29
C THR A 300 -7.93 -3.34 11.34
N TYR A 301 -9.24 -3.23 11.04
CA TYR A 301 -10.32 -3.68 11.90
C TYR A 301 -10.98 -4.91 11.29
N TRP A 302 -10.98 -6.00 12.05
CA TRP A 302 -11.46 -7.32 11.66
C TRP A 302 -12.74 -7.68 12.42
N PHE A 303 -13.65 -8.40 11.76
CA PHE A 303 -14.94 -8.80 12.34
C PHE A 303 -15.79 -7.60 12.79
N PHE A 304 -15.60 -6.47 12.12
CA PHE A 304 -16.41 -5.26 12.36
C PHE A 304 -17.72 -5.36 11.58
N ASP A 305 -18.53 -6.34 11.96
CA ASP A 305 -19.76 -6.76 11.28
C ASP A 305 -20.94 -6.60 12.24
N ALA A 306 -22.14 -6.31 11.73
CA ALA A 306 -23.36 -6.38 12.54
C ALA A 306 -23.54 -7.80 13.11
N VAL A 307 -23.87 -7.90 14.40
CA VAL A 307 -24.08 -9.21 15.07
C VAL A 307 -25.34 -9.89 14.54
N ALA A 308 -26.33 -9.11 14.16
CA ALA A 308 -27.55 -9.53 13.50
C ALA A 308 -27.96 -8.51 12.43
N CYS A 309 -28.83 -8.88 11.52
CA CYS A 309 -29.35 -8.00 10.49
C CYS A 309 -30.02 -6.77 11.11
N GLY A 310 -29.54 -5.56 10.78
CA GLY A 310 -30.03 -4.29 11.32
C GLY A 310 -29.51 -3.92 12.72
N ASP A 311 -28.65 -4.74 13.32
CA ASP A 311 -28.01 -4.42 14.60
C ASP A 311 -26.95 -3.32 14.42
N ARG A 312 -27.00 -2.31 15.26
CA ARG A 312 -26.06 -1.18 15.28
C ARG A 312 -25.20 -1.13 16.55
N SER A 313 -25.19 -2.20 17.33
CA SER A 313 -24.29 -2.32 18.48
C SER A 313 -22.85 -2.52 18.02
N VAL A 314 -21.89 -2.12 18.88
CA VAL A 314 -20.47 -2.37 18.61
C VAL A 314 -20.19 -3.88 18.68
N PRO A 315 -19.72 -4.50 17.58
CA PRO A 315 -19.42 -5.93 17.60
C PRO A 315 -18.12 -6.22 18.37
N PRO A 316 -17.85 -7.47 18.72
CA PRO A 316 -16.58 -7.90 19.31
C PRO A 316 -15.46 -7.94 18.22
N TYR A 317 -15.11 -6.78 17.67
CA TYR A 317 -14.10 -6.65 16.64
C TYR A 317 -12.66 -6.84 17.15
N LYS A 318 -11.70 -6.99 16.24
CA LYS A 318 -10.26 -7.05 16.51
C LYS A 318 -9.54 -5.97 15.73
N THR A 319 -8.61 -5.30 16.38
CA THR A 319 -7.74 -4.29 15.76
C THR A 319 -6.32 -4.83 15.65
N LEU A 320 -5.71 -4.69 14.48
CA LEU A 320 -4.28 -4.90 14.30
C LEU A 320 -3.61 -3.57 14.05
N THR A 321 -2.57 -3.31 14.82
CA THR A 321 -1.65 -2.18 14.69
C THR A 321 -0.28 -2.69 14.23
N GLY A 322 0.64 -1.78 13.89
CA GLY A 322 2.00 -2.16 13.46
C GLY A 322 2.23 -1.97 11.96
N GLY A 323 1.18 -1.67 11.21
CA GLY A 323 1.30 -1.33 9.79
C GLY A 323 1.60 -2.51 8.88
N ALA A 324 2.05 -2.18 7.67
CA ALA A 324 2.34 -3.13 6.62
C ALA A 324 3.61 -2.74 5.84
N VAL A 325 4.10 -3.66 5.03
CA VAL A 325 5.09 -3.41 3.99
C VAL A 325 4.36 -3.32 2.65
N LEU A 326 4.55 -2.23 1.93
CA LEU A 326 4.04 -2.07 0.57
C LEU A 326 4.86 -2.94 -0.39
N LEU A 327 4.25 -3.99 -0.93
CA LEU A 327 4.94 -4.94 -1.80
C LEU A 327 4.94 -4.51 -3.26
N GLY A 328 3.84 -3.92 -3.70
CA GLY A 328 3.67 -3.41 -5.06
C GLY A 328 2.36 -2.65 -5.20
N ARG A 329 2.32 -1.75 -6.16
CA ARG A 329 1.11 -1.00 -6.55
C ARG A 329 1.16 -0.63 -8.02
N SER A 330 0.01 -0.26 -8.57
CA SER A 330 -0.08 0.40 -9.87
C SER A 330 -0.97 1.63 -9.72
N VAL A 331 -0.45 2.77 -10.15
CA VAL A 331 -1.19 4.02 -10.22
C VAL A 331 -2.17 3.96 -11.39
N ASP A 332 -1.73 3.38 -12.52
CA ASP A 332 -2.52 3.30 -13.76
C ASP A 332 -3.76 2.43 -13.61
N SER A 333 -3.63 1.26 -12.98
CA SER A 333 -4.70 0.27 -12.80
C SER A 333 -5.22 0.15 -11.38
N ASP A 334 -4.81 1.07 -10.50
CA ASP A 334 -5.31 1.32 -9.15
C ASP A 334 -5.44 0.08 -8.25
N TRP A 335 -4.36 -0.64 -8.09
CA TRP A 335 -4.26 -1.71 -7.10
C TRP A 335 -3.02 -1.54 -6.21
N ALA A 336 -3.10 -2.03 -4.99
CA ALA A 336 -1.98 -2.16 -4.09
C ALA A 336 -2.01 -3.52 -3.38
N LEU A 337 -0.84 -4.12 -3.21
CA LEU A 337 -0.63 -5.30 -2.37
C LEU A 337 0.31 -4.93 -1.24
N VAL A 338 -0.14 -5.16 -0.02
CA VAL A 338 0.69 -4.98 1.17
C VAL A 338 0.82 -6.29 1.94
N ARG A 339 1.89 -6.42 2.71
CA ARG A 339 2.06 -7.50 3.68
C ARG A 339 1.95 -6.93 5.08
N LEU A 340 0.92 -7.34 5.83
CA LEU A 340 0.79 -6.93 7.23
C LEU A 340 2.01 -7.38 8.04
N LYS A 341 2.49 -6.55 8.95
CA LYS A 341 3.61 -6.88 9.85
C LYS A 341 3.18 -7.80 11.00
N THR A 342 1.88 -7.78 11.31
CA THR A 342 1.27 -8.61 12.37
C THR A 342 0.38 -9.67 11.74
N ALA A 343 0.39 -10.88 12.27
CA ALA A 343 -0.49 -11.96 11.82
C ALA A 343 -1.98 -11.56 11.97
N PRO A 344 -2.86 -11.93 11.03
CA PRO A 344 -4.29 -11.66 11.15
C PRO A 344 -4.87 -12.38 12.37
N PRO A 345 -6.01 -11.93 12.91
CA PRO A 345 -6.62 -12.57 14.06
C PRO A 345 -7.06 -14.01 13.74
N ALA A 346 -7.12 -14.86 14.78
CA ALA A 346 -7.66 -16.21 14.64
C ALA A 346 -9.05 -16.19 14.00
N ASN A 347 -9.32 -17.14 13.11
CA ASN A 347 -10.53 -17.24 12.30
C ASN A 347 -10.67 -16.21 11.18
N ALA A 348 -9.68 -15.36 10.92
CA ALA A 348 -9.62 -14.62 9.67
C ALA A 348 -9.50 -15.62 8.50
N VAL A 349 -10.02 -15.26 7.35
CA VAL A 349 -9.98 -16.07 6.14
C VAL A 349 -9.03 -15.41 5.14
N PHE A 350 -8.11 -16.18 4.61
CA PHE A 350 -7.37 -15.80 3.43
C PHE A 350 -8.26 -16.09 2.22
N SER A 351 -8.74 -15.04 1.55
CA SER A 351 -9.67 -15.15 0.42
C SER A 351 -9.07 -15.96 -0.72
N ALA A 352 -9.91 -16.73 -1.38
CA ALA A 352 -9.62 -17.22 -2.71
C ALA A 352 -9.49 -16.05 -3.70
N TRP A 353 -8.83 -16.30 -4.81
CA TRP A 353 -8.75 -15.38 -5.93
C TRP A 353 -8.66 -16.12 -7.27
N ARG A 354 -9.04 -15.42 -8.35
CA ARG A 354 -8.92 -15.91 -9.72
C ARG A 354 -8.45 -14.78 -10.65
N ALA A 355 -7.32 -15.00 -11.31
CA ALA A 355 -6.68 -14.07 -12.23
C ALA A 355 -7.02 -14.39 -13.70
N GLU A 356 -8.30 -14.40 -14.02
CA GLU A 356 -8.84 -14.55 -15.37
C GLU A 356 -9.76 -13.40 -15.70
N ALA A 357 -9.94 -13.11 -16.98
CA ALA A 357 -10.92 -12.12 -17.42
C ALA A 357 -12.33 -12.52 -16.96
N ILE A 358 -13.11 -11.55 -16.48
CA ILE A 358 -14.49 -11.77 -16.03
C ILE A 358 -15.41 -11.69 -17.23
N GLN A 359 -16.32 -12.66 -17.35
CA GLN A 359 -17.33 -12.63 -18.40
C GLN A 359 -18.37 -11.55 -18.11
N ASN A 360 -18.90 -10.93 -19.18
CA ASN A 360 -20.00 -9.99 -19.04
C ASN A 360 -21.23 -10.67 -18.42
N SER A 361 -22.01 -9.91 -17.66
CA SER A 361 -23.19 -10.40 -16.91
C SER A 361 -22.88 -11.47 -15.85
N SER A 362 -21.62 -11.63 -15.45
CA SER A 362 -21.26 -12.48 -14.30
C SER A 362 -21.83 -11.87 -13.02
N ALA A 363 -22.38 -12.72 -12.14
CA ALA A 363 -22.82 -12.27 -10.82
C ALA A 363 -21.63 -11.69 -10.04
N ALA A 364 -21.80 -10.50 -9.52
CA ALA A 364 -20.79 -9.75 -8.78
C ALA A 364 -21.26 -9.45 -7.36
N THR A 365 -20.34 -9.57 -6.41
CA THR A 365 -20.55 -9.24 -5.00
C THR A 365 -19.42 -8.37 -4.51
N VAL A 366 -19.73 -7.42 -3.63
CA VAL A 366 -18.76 -6.55 -2.95
C VAL A 366 -19.04 -6.59 -1.46
N ILE A 367 -18.03 -6.88 -0.65
CA ILE A 367 -18.10 -6.80 0.82
C ILE A 367 -17.18 -5.67 1.25
N HIS A 368 -17.73 -4.66 1.95
CA HIS A 368 -17.06 -3.38 2.14
C HIS A 368 -17.49 -2.68 3.43
N HIS A 369 -16.82 -1.56 3.74
CA HIS A 369 -17.10 -0.68 4.89
C HIS A 369 -17.47 0.73 4.41
N PRO A 370 -18.71 0.94 3.90
CA PRO A 370 -19.14 2.24 3.41
C PRO A 370 -19.15 3.25 4.56
N LYS A 371 -18.51 4.40 4.37
CA LYS A 371 -18.27 5.46 5.38
C LYS A 371 -17.63 4.97 6.69
N GLY A 372 -16.95 3.81 6.66
CA GLY A 372 -16.41 3.19 7.85
C GLY A 372 -17.42 2.45 8.72
N ASP A 373 -18.66 2.31 8.28
CA ASP A 373 -19.75 1.60 8.96
C ASP A 373 -19.44 0.10 9.13
N LEU A 374 -20.29 -0.58 9.87
CA LEU A 374 -20.33 -2.04 9.94
C LEU A 374 -20.30 -2.63 8.53
N LYS A 375 -19.66 -3.77 8.39
CA LYS A 375 -19.46 -4.43 7.10
C LYS A 375 -20.77 -4.66 6.36
N LYS A 376 -20.83 -4.23 5.11
CA LYS A 376 -21.98 -4.35 4.22
C LYS A 376 -21.67 -5.28 3.06
N ILE A 377 -22.73 -5.73 2.41
CA ILE A 377 -22.66 -6.55 1.20
C ILE A 377 -23.54 -5.93 0.12
N SER A 378 -22.98 -5.75 -1.07
CA SER A 378 -23.68 -5.29 -2.25
C SER A 378 -23.57 -6.32 -3.35
N SER A 379 -24.61 -6.50 -4.15
CA SER A 379 -24.67 -7.52 -5.19
C SER A 379 -25.24 -6.96 -6.48
N GLY A 380 -24.76 -7.50 -7.60
CA GLY A 380 -25.16 -7.09 -8.93
C GLY A 380 -24.56 -7.95 -10.00
N SER A 381 -24.16 -7.36 -11.11
CA SER A 381 -23.51 -8.05 -12.22
C SER A 381 -22.48 -7.19 -12.91
N THR A 382 -21.50 -7.84 -13.55
CA THR A 382 -20.54 -7.17 -14.40
C THR A 382 -21.20 -6.68 -15.68
N LEU A 383 -20.87 -5.45 -16.08
CA LEU A 383 -21.34 -4.79 -17.29
C LEU A 383 -20.31 -4.86 -18.42
N GLY A 384 -19.22 -5.61 -18.23
CA GLY A 384 -18.07 -5.67 -19.12
C GLY A 384 -16.88 -4.88 -18.57
N TYR A 385 -16.09 -4.32 -19.48
CA TYR A 385 -14.93 -3.53 -19.14
C TYR A 385 -15.12 -2.07 -19.54
N PHE A 386 -14.67 -1.19 -18.68
CA PHE A 386 -14.55 0.24 -18.94
C PHE A 386 -13.09 0.58 -19.20
N SER A 387 -12.78 1.36 -20.23
CA SER A 387 -11.42 1.81 -20.54
C SER A 387 -11.35 3.32 -20.54
N PHE A 388 -10.34 3.86 -19.88
CA PHE A 388 -10.01 5.27 -19.89
C PHE A 388 -9.26 5.66 -21.18
N SER A 389 -9.09 6.95 -21.41
CA SER A 389 -8.41 7.48 -22.61
C SER A 389 -6.94 7.04 -22.74
N ASP A 390 -6.30 6.66 -21.62
CA ASP A 390 -4.94 6.11 -21.55
C ASP A 390 -4.87 4.59 -21.83
N ASN A 391 -5.98 3.98 -22.26
CA ASN A 391 -6.16 2.55 -22.48
C ASN A 391 -6.07 1.66 -21.23
N THR A 392 -6.03 2.23 -20.02
CA THR A 392 -6.22 1.41 -18.81
C THR A 392 -7.64 0.86 -18.76
N SER A 393 -7.76 -0.42 -18.37
CA SER A 393 -9.03 -1.15 -18.43
C SER A 393 -9.42 -1.66 -17.04
N PHE A 394 -10.68 -1.41 -16.66
CA PHE A 394 -11.28 -1.75 -15.38
C PHE A 394 -12.52 -2.64 -15.60
N ALA A 395 -12.84 -3.49 -14.64
CA ALA A 395 -14.09 -4.22 -14.64
C ALA A 395 -15.23 -3.29 -14.20
N ASN A 396 -16.32 -3.24 -14.94
CA ASN A 396 -17.48 -2.39 -14.65
C ASN A 396 -18.61 -3.21 -14.01
N VAL A 397 -19.23 -2.71 -12.93
CA VAL A 397 -20.23 -3.40 -12.11
C VAL A 397 -21.44 -2.50 -11.83
N GLY A 398 -22.63 -3.00 -12.16
CA GLY A 398 -23.91 -2.40 -11.75
C GLY A 398 -24.53 -3.20 -10.61
N TYR A 399 -25.23 -2.51 -9.70
CA TYR A 399 -25.82 -3.12 -8.52
C TYR A 399 -27.33 -3.31 -8.63
N SER A 400 -27.82 -4.41 -8.10
CA SER A 400 -29.25 -4.69 -7.88
C SER A 400 -29.63 -4.64 -6.39
N ILE A 401 -28.66 -4.83 -5.49
CA ILE A 401 -28.81 -4.76 -4.04
C ILE A 401 -27.62 -3.99 -3.47
N GLY A 402 -27.88 -3.02 -2.60
CA GLY A 402 -26.84 -2.20 -2.02
C GLY A 402 -26.22 -1.22 -3.01
N SER A 403 -25.06 -0.70 -2.66
CA SER A 403 -24.26 0.24 -3.45
C SER A 403 -22.85 0.26 -2.88
N THR A 404 -22.03 1.27 -3.23
CA THR A 404 -20.80 1.64 -2.51
C THR A 404 -20.82 3.12 -2.12
N GLU A 405 -20.05 3.45 -1.10
CA GLU A 405 -19.93 4.83 -0.60
C GLU A 405 -18.46 5.13 -0.23
N PRO A 406 -18.05 6.39 0.01
CA PRO A 406 -16.71 6.71 0.50
C PRO A 406 -16.29 5.84 1.69
N GLY A 407 -15.11 5.23 1.65
CA GLY A 407 -14.64 4.20 2.60
C GLY A 407 -14.73 2.77 2.04
N SER A 408 -15.53 2.54 0.98
CA SER A 408 -15.58 1.26 0.26
C SER A 408 -14.38 1.06 -0.68
N SER A 409 -13.60 2.09 -0.97
CA SER A 409 -12.40 2.06 -1.81
C SER A 409 -11.50 0.87 -1.49
N GLY A 410 -11.04 0.15 -2.51
CA GLY A 410 -10.22 -1.06 -2.38
C GLY A 410 -10.98 -2.33 -2.02
N ALA A 411 -12.30 -2.27 -1.78
CA ALA A 411 -13.14 -3.45 -1.54
C ALA A 411 -13.07 -4.42 -2.73
N GLY A 412 -12.97 -5.71 -2.42
CA GLY A 412 -12.85 -6.74 -3.45
C GLY A 412 -14.08 -6.89 -4.34
N LEU A 413 -13.90 -6.88 -5.66
CA LEU A 413 -14.85 -7.45 -6.60
C LEU A 413 -14.78 -8.96 -6.47
N LEU A 414 -15.88 -9.59 -6.14
CA LEU A 414 -15.99 -11.00 -5.83
C LEU A 414 -16.93 -11.71 -6.82
N THR A 415 -16.50 -12.85 -7.32
CA THR A 415 -17.36 -13.80 -8.05
C THR A 415 -17.46 -15.10 -7.26
N LEU A 416 -18.64 -15.74 -7.29
CA LEU A 416 -18.79 -17.05 -6.64
C LEU A 416 -18.01 -18.09 -7.42
N GLY A 417 -17.21 -18.92 -6.75
CA GLY A 417 -16.50 -20.02 -7.35
C GLY A 417 -17.45 -21.04 -7.97
N SER A 418 -16.94 -21.85 -8.91
CA SER A 418 -17.75 -22.78 -9.68
C SER A 418 -18.48 -23.85 -8.85
N ASP A 419 -17.99 -24.14 -7.64
CA ASP A 419 -18.62 -25.08 -6.70
C ASP A 419 -19.66 -24.42 -5.78
N GLY A 420 -19.80 -23.08 -5.83
CA GLY A 420 -20.74 -22.31 -5.02
C GLY A 420 -20.36 -22.16 -3.54
N ASN A 421 -19.21 -22.65 -3.10
CA ASN A 421 -18.85 -22.74 -1.70
C ASN A 421 -18.06 -21.53 -1.15
N PHE A 422 -17.41 -20.77 -2.03
CA PHE A 422 -16.61 -19.60 -1.65
C PHE A 422 -16.59 -18.55 -2.75
N TYR A 423 -16.20 -17.35 -2.38
CA TYR A 423 -15.98 -16.25 -3.32
C TYR A 423 -14.51 -16.15 -3.70
N GLU A 424 -14.25 -15.73 -4.94
CA GLU A 424 -12.93 -15.47 -5.51
C GLU A 424 -12.76 -13.97 -5.79
N LEU A 425 -11.68 -13.37 -5.29
CA LEU A 425 -11.33 -11.99 -5.59
C LEU A 425 -10.90 -11.86 -7.05
N ARG A 426 -11.44 -10.83 -7.73
CA ARG A 426 -11.19 -10.52 -9.15
C ARG A 426 -10.52 -9.16 -9.35
N GLY A 427 -10.54 -8.27 -8.33
CA GLY A 427 -9.98 -6.92 -8.36
C GLY A 427 -10.43 -6.11 -7.15
N GLY A 428 -10.17 -4.81 -7.15
CA GLY A 428 -10.53 -3.89 -6.05
C GLY A 428 -11.24 -2.64 -6.55
N LEU A 429 -12.14 -2.09 -5.75
CA LEU A 429 -12.92 -0.89 -6.09
C LEU A 429 -12.01 0.32 -6.27
N PHE A 430 -12.01 0.87 -7.47
CA PHE A 430 -11.33 2.10 -7.82
C PHE A 430 -12.24 3.31 -7.61
N ALA A 431 -13.35 3.36 -8.34
CA ALA A 431 -14.21 4.54 -8.37
C ALA A 431 -15.58 4.20 -8.97
N GLY A 432 -16.49 5.17 -8.99
CA GLY A 432 -17.77 5.02 -9.66
C GLY A 432 -18.76 6.10 -9.33
N ASN A 433 -19.98 5.92 -9.82
CA ASN A 433 -21.10 6.81 -9.55
C ASN A 433 -22.31 6.06 -8.97
N ALA A 434 -22.13 4.79 -8.61
CA ALA A 434 -23.17 4.05 -7.93
C ALA A 434 -23.58 4.73 -6.61
N SER A 435 -24.86 4.73 -6.30
CA SER A 435 -25.37 5.32 -5.06
C SER A 435 -26.78 4.79 -4.75
N CYS A 436 -27.19 4.88 -3.49
CA CYS A 436 -28.56 4.54 -3.09
C CYS A 436 -29.66 5.34 -3.80
N SER A 437 -29.31 6.46 -4.42
CA SER A 437 -30.26 7.32 -5.15
C SER A 437 -30.25 7.11 -6.66
N SER A 438 -29.33 6.26 -7.18
CA SER A 438 -29.20 5.98 -8.61
C SER A 438 -29.17 4.48 -8.86
N THR A 439 -30.25 3.96 -9.42
CA THR A 439 -30.36 2.54 -9.83
C THR A 439 -29.61 2.23 -11.13
N SER A 440 -29.10 3.24 -11.84
CA SER A 440 -28.32 3.15 -13.09
C SER A 440 -26.85 3.48 -12.91
N GLY A 441 -26.41 3.76 -11.68
CA GLY A 441 -25.00 4.00 -11.38
C GLY A 441 -24.20 2.70 -11.40
N ASP A 442 -22.94 2.82 -11.78
CA ASP A 442 -21.98 1.73 -11.86
C ASP A 442 -20.66 2.10 -11.18
N ASP A 443 -19.89 1.08 -10.83
CA ASP A 443 -18.57 1.23 -10.25
C ASP A 443 -17.54 0.46 -11.07
N VAL A 444 -16.32 0.97 -11.09
CA VAL A 444 -15.18 0.38 -11.80
C VAL A 444 -14.15 -0.16 -10.82
N PHE A 445 -13.63 -1.35 -11.13
CA PHE A 445 -12.72 -2.11 -10.28
C PHE A 445 -11.43 -2.40 -11.03
N SER A 446 -10.30 -2.29 -10.33
CA SER A 446 -9.02 -2.81 -10.82
C SER A 446 -9.16 -4.28 -11.19
N ARG A 447 -8.25 -4.77 -12.04
CA ARG A 447 -8.31 -6.13 -12.58
C ARG A 447 -7.16 -6.97 -12.03
N LEU A 448 -7.48 -8.04 -11.31
CA LEU A 448 -6.45 -8.94 -10.78
C LEU A 448 -5.70 -9.68 -11.90
N ASP A 449 -6.36 -10.03 -13.00
CA ASP A 449 -5.72 -10.65 -14.17
C ASP A 449 -4.66 -9.74 -14.82
N VAL A 450 -4.88 -8.42 -14.81
CA VAL A 450 -3.91 -7.41 -15.28
C VAL A 450 -2.78 -7.21 -14.26
N ALA A 451 -3.09 -7.24 -12.96
CA ALA A 451 -2.12 -7.07 -11.88
C ALA A 451 -1.21 -8.31 -11.69
N MET A 452 -1.72 -9.50 -12.05
CA MET A 452 -1.10 -10.79 -11.72
C MET A 452 0.35 -10.95 -12.16
N PRO A 453 0.79 -10.46 -13.31
CA PRO A 453 2.22 -10.54 -13.70
C PRO A 453 3.17 -9.94 -12.67
N LEU A 454 2.76 -8.88 -11.98
CA LEU A 454 3.54 -8.24 -10.91
C LEU A 454 3.33 -8.90 -9.55
N LEU A 455 2.18 -9.55 -9.34
CA LEU A 455 1.80 -10.16 -8.06
C LEU A 455 2.20 -11.63 -7.94
N ALA A 456 2.49 -12.31 -9.07
CA ALA A 456 2.76 -13.75 -9.12
C ALA A 456 3.88 -14.19 -8.16
N GLN A 457 4.93 -13.41 -8.01
CA GLN A 457 6.02 -13.71 -7.07
C GLN A 457 5.56 -13.82 -5.61
N TYR A 458 4.47 -13.16 -5.25
CA TYR A 458 3.88 -13.20 -3.91
C TYR A 458 2.75 -14.22 -3.82
N LEU A 459 1.84 -14.20 -4.78
CA LEU A 459 0.62 -15.01 -4.74
C LEU A 459 0.80 -16.42 -5.32
N THR A 460 1.80 -16.61 -6.19
CA THR A 460 2.14 -17.92 -6.77
C THR A 460 3.64 -18.20 -6.71
N PRO A 461 4.28 -18.18 -5.53
CA PRO A 461 5.74 -18.20 -5.41
C PRO A 461 6.41 -19.44 -6.04
N ALA A 462 5.72 -20.57 -6.07
CA ALA A 462 6.23 -21.78 -6.73
C ALA A 462 6.13 -21.74 -8.26
N ALA A 463 5.21 -20.94 -8.82
CA ALA A 463 5.00 -20.77 -10.26
C ALA A 463 5.75 -19.56 -10.83
N ALA A 464 6.18 -18.62 -10.00
CA ALA A 464 6.82 -17.37 -10.42
C ALA A 464 8.19 -17.57 -11.10
N ASN A 465 8.78 -18.75 -11.03
CA ASN A 465 10.13 -18.99 -11.55
C ASN A 465 10.24 -19.66 -12.94
N PRO A 466 9.22 -20.17 -13.60
CA PRO A 466 9.42 -20.74 -14.93
C PRO A 466 9.50 -19.70 -16.06
N SER A 467 9.04 -18.48 -15.85
CA SER A 467 8.92 -17.49 -16.92
C SER A 467 10.16 -16.62 -17.13
N LYS A 468 11.25 -16.87 -16.37
CA LYS A 468 12.51 -16.15 -16.62
C LYS A 468 12.43 -14.63 -16.41
N LYS A 469 11.29 -14.12 -15.98
CA LYS A 469 11.02 -12.73 -15.63
C LYS A 469 11.22 -12.53 -14.14
N ILE A 470 11.83 -11.39 -13.78
CA ILE A 470 12.05 -10.96 -12.40
C ILE A 470 11.43 -9.59 -12.18
N LEU A 471 11.08 -9.31 -10.95
CA LEU A 471 10.56 -8.01 -10.59
C LEU A 471 11.70 -7.07 -10.23
N VAL A 472 11.71 -5.90 -10.86
CA VAL A 472 12.52 -4.75 -10.46
C VAL A 472 11.70 -3.91 -9.51
N VAL A 473 12.23 -3.62 -8.32
CA VAL A 473 11.57 -2.91 -7.23
C VAL A 473 12.22 -1.55 -7.05
N GLU A 474 11.42 -0.49 -6.92
CA GLU A 474 11.90 0.86 -6.62
C GLU A 474 11.88 1.11 -5.11
N TYR A 475 12.98 1.67 -4.61
CA TYR A 475 13.14 2.22 -3.26
C TYR A 475 13.44 3.71 -3.33
N TYR A 476 13.05 4.44 -2.29
CA TYR A 476 13.29 5.87 -2.13
C TYR A 476 14.01 6.15 -0.81
N TYR A 477 15.00 7.02 -0.84
CA TYR A 477 15.69 7.53 0.36
C TYR A 477 15.37 9.02 0.54
N PRO A 478 14.40 9.38 1.42
CA PRO A 478 13.99 10.77 1.61
C PRO A 478 15.10 11.72 2.06
N GLY A 479 16.13 11.18 2.76
CA GLY A 479 17.26 11.98 3.27
C GLY A 479 18.15 12.59 2.18
N LEU A 480 18.18 11.96 1.00
CA LEU A 480 18.99 12.38 -0.14
C LEU A 480 18.12 12.71 -1.37
N ASP A 481 16.81 12.49 -1.30
CA ASP A 481 15.90 12.53 -2.45
C ASP A 481 16.36 11.58 -3.58
N ASP A 482 16.88 10.39 -3.20
CA ASP A 482 17.47 9.42 -4.12
C ASP A 482 16.54 8.22 -4.36
N TYR A 483 16.60 7.67 -5.58
CA TYR A 483 15.81 6.52 -6.00
C TYR A 483 16.72 5.36 -6.44
N PHE A 484 16.46 4.18 -5.92
CA PHE A 484 17.21 2.97 -6.16
C PHE A 484 16.31 1.88 -6.72
N ILE A 485 16.70 1.27 -7.84
CA ILE A 485 15.98 0.13 -8.43
C ILE A 485 16.84 -1.12 -8.38
N THR A 486 16.24 -2.23 -8.00
CA THR A 486 16.93 -3.52 -7.98
C THR A 486 16.00 -4.70 -8.22
N ALA A 487 16.55 -5.77 -8.82
CA ALA A 487 15.93 -7.08 -8.92
C ALA A 487 16.71 -8.14 -8.10
N ASN A 488 17.81 -7.75 -7.45
CA ASN A 488 18.65 -8.62 -6.64
C ASN A 488 17.93 -8.97 -5.33
N GLN A 489 17.55 -10.24 -5.14
CA GLN A 489 16.80 -10.68 -3.98
C GLN A 489 17.51 -10.44 -2.63
N PRO A 490 18.83 -10.66 -2.47
CA PRO A 490 19.57 -10.24 -1.27
C PRO A 490 19.48 -8.74 -0.97
N GLU A 491 19.56 -7.86 -1.98
CA GLU A 491 19.42 -6.41 -1.79
C GLU A 491 17.97 -6.06 -1.35
N ILE A 492 16.96 -6.63 -2.04
CA ILE A 492 15.55 -6.45 -1.70
C ILE A 492 15.30 -6.88 -0.24
N GLN A 493 15.80 -8.05 0.16
CA GLN A 493 15.65 -8.54 1.54
C GLN A 493 16.37 -7.64 2.55
N GLY A 494 17.57 -7.17 2.23
CA GLY A 494 18.34 -6.26 3.08
C GLY A 494 17.62 -4.93 3.29
N LEU A 495 17.11 -4.32 2.22
CA LEU A 495 16.35 -3.08 2.26
C LEU A 495 15.02 -3.25 3.03
N ASP A 496 14.26 -4.31 2.75
CA ASP A 496 12.98 -4.60 3.43
C ASP A 496 13.14 -4.88 4.93
N ASN A 497 14.24 -5.52 5.32
CA ASN A 497 14.53 -5.84 6.72
C ASN A 497 15.23 -4.70 7.48
N GLY A 498 15.43 -3.54 6.82
CA GLY A 498 16.04 -2.37 7.43
C GLY A 498 17.56 -2.50 7.67
N ALA A 499 18.26 -3.39 6.96
CA ALA A 499 19.73 -3.48 7.00
C ALA A 499 20.38 -2.18 6.46
N HIS A 500 19.65 -1.45 5.61
CA HIS A 500 20.00 -0.13 5.09
C HIS A 500 18.94 0.89 5.55
N PRO A 501 19.11 1.51 6.73
CA PRO A 501 18.10 2.39 7.30
C PRO A 501 17.84 3.63 6.42
N GLY A 502 16.57 4.01 6.31
CA GLY A 502 16.14 5.19 5.56
C GLY A 502 15.62 4.91 4.15
N TRP A 503 15.91 3.76 3.56
CA TRP A 503 15.31 3.34 2.31
C TRP A 503 13.91 2.77 2.55
N VAL A 504 12.95 3.19 1.74
CA VAL A 504 11.57 2.71 1.79
C VAL A 504 11.09 2.33 0.39
N ARG A 505 10.26 1.28 0.27
CA ARG A 505 9.66 0.94 -1.01
C ARG A 505 8.71 2.04 -1.46
N THR A 506 8.75 2.40 -2.75
CA THR A 506 7.73 3.30 -3.35
C THR A 506 6.48 2.54 -3.77
N GLY A 507 6.55 1.20 -3.83
CA GLY A 507 5.53 0.35 -4.41
C GLY A 507 5.56 0.28 -5.95
N LEU A 508 6.31 1.15 -6.63
CA LEU A 508 6.48 1.07 -8.08
C LEU A 508 7.40 -0.09 -8.46
N THR A 509 7.01 -0.79 -9.51
CA THR A 509 7.72 -1.98 -9.96
C THR A 509 7.57 -2.16 -11.48
N PHE A 510 8.51 -2.89 -12.08
CA PHE A 510 8.38 -3.36 -13.45
C PHE A 510 9.08 -4.70 -13.64
N LEU A 511 8.80 -5.41 -14.73
CA LEU A 511 9.40 -6.71 -15.02
C LEU A 511 10.67 -6.55 -15.87
N ALA A 512 11.61 -7.48 -15.67
CA ALA A 512 12.84 -7.65 -16.44
C ALA A 512 13.16 -9.14 -16.58
N TYR A 513 14.33 -9.48 -17.13
CA TYR A 513 14.80 -10.87 -17.25
C TYR A 513 16.06 -11.08 -16.41
N ALA A 514 16.15 -12.23 -15.74
CA ALA A 514 17.32 -12.60 -14.94
C ALA A 514 18.48 -13.11 -15.81
N ASP A 515 18.18 -13.81 -16.90
CA ASP A 515 19.13 -14.52 -17.73
C ASP A 515 18.88 -14.23 -19.22
N PRO A 516 19.87 -13.70 -19.97
CA PRO A 516 19.72 -13.38 -21.38
C PRO A 516 19.52 -14.62 -22.27
N ASN A 517 19.99 -15.80 -21.82
CA ASN A 517 19.91 -17.05 -22.61
C ASN A 517 18.49 -17.59 -22.72
N VAL A 518 17.63 -17.11 -21.81
CA VAL A 518 16.24 -17.56 -21.71
C VAL A 518 15.24 -16.42 -21.92
N ALA A 519 15.73 -15.21 -22.13
CA ALA A 519 14.98 -14.04 -22.54
C ALA A 519 14.74 -14.03 -24.06
N PRO A 520 13.79 -13.21 -24.56
CA PRO A 520 13.67 -12.96 -26.00
C PRO A 520 14.99 -12.45 -26.60
N ALA A 521 15.23 -12.73 -27.88
CA ALA A 521 16.38 -12.19 -28.57
C ALA A 521 16.37 -10.65 -28.56
N GLY A 522 17.55 -10.04 -28.41
CA GLY A 522 17.71 -8.59 -28.43
C GLY A 522 17.52 -7.89 -27.07
N VAL A 523 17.48 -8.64 -25.96
CA VAL A 523 17.61 -8.01 -24.63
C VAL A 523 19.01 -7.47 -24.43
N SER A 524 19.11 -6.37 -23.67
CA SER A 524 20.34 -5.70 -23.31
C SER A 524 20.59 -5.81 -21.79
N PRO A 525 21.84 -5.96 -21.36
CA PRO A 525 22.19 -5.88 -19.94
C PRO A 525 21.96 -4.45 -19.44
N VAL A 526 21.50 -4.32 -18.20
CA VAL A 526 21.38 -3.02 -17.51
C VAL A 526 22.56 -2.85 -16.59
N CYS A 527 23.43 -1.88 -16.91
CA CYS A 527 24.52 -1.47 -16.03
C CYS A 527 24.01 -0.61 -14.88
N ARG A 528 24.65 -0.72 -13.71
CA ARG A 528 24.42 0.15 -12.56
C ARG A 528 25.73 0.81 -12.14
N PHE A 529 25.67 2.13 -11.98
CA PHE A 529 26.76 2.94 -11.47
C PHE A 529 26.33 3.61 -10.15
N TYR A 530 27.27 3.73 -9.24
CA TYR A 530 27.11 4.45 -7.98
C TYR A 530 27.98 5.72 -8.00
N LEU A 531 27.36 6.86 -7.77
CA LEU A 531 28.04 8.12 -7.55
C LEU A 531 28.52 8.20 -6.10
N LEU A 532 29.84 8.31 -5.92
CA LEU A 532 30.43 8.33 -4.59
C LEU A 532 29.88 9.48 -3.73
N PRO A 533 29.76 9.33 -2.38
CA PRO A 533 29.07 10.28 -1.51
C PRO A 533 29.61 11.72 -1.58
N GLN A 534 30.92 11.91 -1.79
CA GLN A 534 31.52 13.24 -1.95
C GLN A 534 31.08 13.96 -3.24
N PHE A 535 30.44 13.28 -4.16
CA PHE A 535 29.91 13.82 -5.42
C PHE A 535 28.39 13.84 -5.48
N GLY A 536 27.68 13.28 -4.46
CA GLY A 536 26.26 13.41 -4.36
C GLY A 536 25.48 12.15 -3.91
N ASP A 537 26.12 10.97 -3.85
CA ASP A 537 25.50 9.74 -3.32
C ASP A 537 24.23 9.33 -4.10
N SER A 538 24.39 8.86 -5.33
CA SER A 538 23.26 8.56 -6.24
C SER A 538 23.52 7.32 -7.09
N HIS A 539 22.48 6.82 -7.76
CA HIS A 539 22.57 5.68 -8.67
C HIS A 539 22.09 6.05 -10.09
N PHE A 540 22.80 5.48 -11.07
CA PHE A 540 22.46 5.61 -12.47
C PHE A 540 22.37 4.23 -13.13
N TYR A 541 21.38 4.04 -13.99
CA TYR A 541 21.12 2.78 -14.70
C TYR A 541 20.95 3.04 -16.19
N SER A 542 21.53 2.16 -17.00
CA SER A 542 21.29 2.18 -18.44
C SER A 542 21.26 0.78 -19.04
N ALA A 543 20.35 0.58 -19.98
CA ALA A 543 20.32 -0.60 -20.83
C ALA A 543 21.10 -0.38 -22.15
N ASN A 544 21.56 0.85 -22.41
CA ASN A 544 22.35 1.17 -23.62
C ASN A 544 23.83 0.87 -23.38
N PRO A 545 24.42 -0.15 -24.05
CA PRO A 545 25.84 -0.49 -23.86
C PRO A 545 26.80 0.65 -24.17
N ALA A 546 26.46 1.52 -25.13
CA ALA A 546 27.31 2.67 -25.47
C ALA A 546 27.26 3.74 -24.35
N GLU A 547 26.09 3.97 -23.74
CA GLU A 547 25.95 4.87 -22.59
C GLU A 547 26.68 4.32 -21.35
N CYS A 548 26.59 3.01 -21.08
CA CYS A 548 27.36 2.35 -20.00
C CYS A 548 28.87 2.55 -20.20
N ALA A 549 29.35 2.25 -21.40
CA ALA A 549 30.79 2.41 -21.72
C ALA A 549 31.24 3.89 -21.63
N ALA A 550 30.41 4.82 -22.11
CA ALA A 550 30.70 6.24 -22.03
C ALA A 550 30.75 6.74 -20.58
N THR A 551 29.80 6.30 -19.73
CA THR A 551 29.75 6.65 -18.30
C THR A 551 30.99 6.16 -17.57
N ALA A 552 31.42 4.90 -17.80
CA ALA A 552 32.60 4.33 -17.18
C ALA A 552 33.88 5.12 -17.52
N VAL A 553 33.99 5.66 -18.74
CA VAL A 553 35.18 6.40 -19.19
C VAL A 553 35.10 7.87 -18.78
N LYS A 554 33.95 8.54 -19.07
CA LYS A 554 33.81 9.98 -18.89
C LYS A 554 33.81 10.41 -17.43
N PHE A 555 33.28 9.56 -16.55
CA PHE A 555 33.08 9.85 -15.13
C PHE A 555 33.94 8.96 -14.22
N ALA A 556 35.03 8.37 -14.77
CA ALA A 556 35.97 7.59 -13.99
C ALA A 556 36.47 8.39 -12.76
N GLY A 557 36.36 7.78 -11.57
CA GLY A 557 36.73 8.40 -10.29
C GLY A 557 35.61 9.09 -9.53
N SER A 558 34.45 9.37 -10.15
CA SER A 558 33.24 9.83 -9.44
C SER A 558 32.14 8.79 -9.45
N TRP A 559 31.92 8.12 -10.57
CA TRP A 559 30.98 7.01 -10.71
C TRP A 559 31.73 5.67 -10.73
N VAL A 560 31.29 4.75 -9.90
CA VAL A 560 31.83 3.38 -9.81
C VAL A 560 30.81 2.42 -10.40
N GLU A 561 31.22 1.61 -11.37
CA GLU A 561 30.37 0.55 -11.90
C GLU A 561 30.20 -0.55 -10.85
N GLU A 562 28.99 -0.71 -10.33
CA GLU A 562 28.64 -1.75 -9.34
C GLU A 562 28.22 -3.05 -10.03
N SER A 563 27.60 -2.95 -11.21
CA SER A 563 27.18 -4.11 -11.98
C SER A 563 27.13 -3.77 -13.47
N PRO A 564 27.80 -4.56 -14.34
CA PRO A 564 27.67 -4.43 -15.78
C PRO A 564 26.37 -5.06 -16.30
N ALA A 565 25.67 -5.89 -15.51
CA ALA A 565 24.47 -6.61 -15.89
C ALA A 565 23.62 -6.94 -14.65
N LEU A 566 22.92 -5.95 -14.12
CA LEU A 566 22.05 -6.13 -12.95
C LEU A 566 20.81 -6.99 -13.29
N PHE A 567 20.25 -6.77 -14.46
CA PHE A 567 19.19 -7.54 -15.10
C PHE A 567 19.21 -7.29 -16.61
N TYR A 568 18.35 -7.96 -17.37
CA TYR A 568 18.29 -7.81 -18.83
C TYR A 568 16.91 -7.30 -19.23
N ILE A 569 16.85 -6.40 -20.23
CA ILE A 569 15.61 -5.77 -20.68
C ILE A 569 15.70 -5.44 -22.19
N GLN A 570 14.56 -5.33 -22.87
CA GLN A 570 14.54 -4.89 -24.26
C GLN A 570 14.75 -3.38 -24.38
N LEU A 571 15.39 -2.96 -25.46
CA LEU A 571 15.57 -1.56 -25.77
C LEU A 571 14.43 -1.06 -26.68
N PRO A 572 14.06 0.22 -26.60
CA PRO A 572 13.20 0.83 -27.60
C PRO A 572 13.91 0.95 -28.94
N ASN A 573 13.14 1.07 -29.99
CA ASN A 573 13.69 1.36 -31.33
C ASN A 573 14.39 2.73 -31.32
N GLY A 574 15.67 2.75 -31.65
CA GLY A 574 16.51 3.95 -31.57
C GLY A 574 16.10 5.10 -32.50
N ILE A 575 15.22 4.86 -33.48
CA ILE A 575 14.72 5.88 -34.43
C ILE A 575 13.33 6.35 -34.04
N THR A 576 12.42 5.42 -33.72
CA THR A 576 11.01 5.74 -33.45
C THR A 576 10.70 5.89 -31.97
N GLY A 577 11.55 5.41 -31.08
CA GLY A 577 11.30 5.33 -29.63
C GLY A 577 10.27 4.28 -29.22
N ALA A 578 9.73 3.51 -30.17
CA ALA A 578 8.70 2.52 -29.87
C ALA A 578 9.30 1.29 -29.17
N CYS A 579 8.62 0.81 -28.14
CA CYS A 579 8.92 -0.45 -27.53
C CYS A 579 8.40 -1.63 -28.38
N PRO A 580 9.06 -2.81 -28.33
CA PRO A 580 8.57 -4.03 -28.96
C PRO A 580 7.16 -4.40 -28.49
N ALA A 581 6.43 -5.16 -29.31
CA ALA A 581 5.16 -5.77 -28.91
C ALA A 581 5.34 -6.56 -27.60
N ASP A 582 4.30 -6.65 -26.79
CA ASP A 582 4.30 -7.33 -25.47
C ASP A 582 5.27 -6.74 -24.45
N THR A 583 5.66 -5.47 -24.64
CA THR A 583 6.42 -4.70 -23.65
C THR A 583 5.76 -3.34 -23.40
N ARG A 584 6.07 -2.74 -22.23
CA ARG A 584 5.68 -1.39 -21.89
C ARG A 584 6.90 -0.49 -21.67
N PRO A 585 6.80 0.79 -22.00
CA PRO A 585 7.93 1.71 -21.87
C PRO A 585 8.33 1.91 -20.39
N VAL A 586 9.64 2.04 -20.16
CA VAL A 586 10.22 2.53 -18.91
C VAL A 586 10.90 3.86 -19.21
N TYR A 587 10.48 4.90 -18.51
CA TYR A 587 10.97 6.27 -18.68
C TYR A 587 12.00 6.60 -17.60
N ARG A 588 12.97 7.45 -17.93
CA ARG A 588 13.98 7.96 -17.02
C ARG A 588 13.81 9.47 -16.84
N PHE A 589 13.92 9.91 -15.61
CA PHE A 589 13.85 11.31 -15.22
C PHE A 589 15.07 11.70 -14.40
N LEU A 590 15.65 12.86 -14.70
CA LEU A 590 16.67 13.50 -13.90
C LEU A 590 16.05 14.57 -13.01
N ASN A 591 16.33 14.54 -11.72
CA ASN A 591 15.91 15.56 -10.78
C ASN A 591 16.62 16.90 -11.08
N GLN A 592 15.87 17.93 -11.45
CA GLN A 592 16.42 19.25 -11.81
C GLN A 592 16.88 20.05 -10.60
N THR A 593 16.48 19.68 -9.39
CA THR A 593 16.88 20.40 -8.16
C THR A 593 18.33 20.11 -7.82
N ASN A 594 18.77 18.84 -7.92
CA ASN A 594 20.14 18.41 -7.60
C ASN A 594 20.95 17.95 -8.81
N GLN A 595 20.30 17.63 -9.94
CA GLN A 595 20.89 17.20 -11.23
C GLN A 595 21.78 15.95 -11.17
N ILE A 596 21.58 15.09 -10.17
CA ILE A 596 22.35 13.87 -9.98
C ILE A 596 21.51 12.63 -9.71
N HIS A 597 20.27 12.80 -9.21
CA HIS A 597 19.37 11.69 -8.91
C HIS A 597 18.46 11.38 -10.09
N HIS A 598 18.39 10.09 -10.42
CA HIS A 598 17.53 9.61 -11.50
C HIS A 598 16.40 8.76 -10.95
N ARG A 599 15.24 8.87 -11.59
CA ARG A 599 14.07 8.04 -11.30
C ARG A 599 13.61 7.30 -12.55
N TYR A 600 13.13 6.06 -12.37
CA TYR A 600 12.70 5.19 -13.46
C TYR A 600 11.28 4.73 -13.22
N THR A 601 10.40 4.80 -14.23
CA THR A 601 9.02 4.33 -14.09
C THR A 601 8.49 3.69 -15.35
N ALA A 602 7.72 2.63 -15.21
CA ALA A 602 6.91 2.03 -16.27
C ALA A 602 5.44 2.43 -16.18
N GLU A 603 5.05 3.24 -15.18
CA GLU A 603 3.69 3.72 -14.98
C GLU A 603 3.49 5.04 -15.73
N ILE A 604 2.51 5.07 -16.64
CA ILE A 604 2.26 6.25 -17.50
C ILE A 604 1.76 7.46 -16.68
N ASP A 605 0.94 7.22 -15.66
CA ASP A 605 0.46 8.28 -14.79
C ASP A 605 1.59 8.87 -13.93
N ALA A 606 2.48 8.03 -13.39
CA ALA A 606 3.67 8.49 -12.69
C ALA A 606 4.59 9.31 -13.61
N ARG A 607 4.80 8.85 -14.85
CA ARG A 607 5.53 9.58 -15.88
C ARG A 607 4.89 10.94 -16.16
N ASN A 608 3.57 10.96 -16.35
CA ASN A 608 2.83 12.18 -16.67
C ASN A 608 2.87 13.18 -15.50
N CYS A 609 2.77 12.72 -14.25
CA CYS A 609 2.94 13.55 -13.06
C CYS A 609 4.33 14.22 -13.02
N MET A 610 5.40 13.47 -13.28
CA MET A 610 6.76 14.02 -13.31
C MET A 610 6.95 15.00 -14.48
N TYR A 611 6.40 14.67 -15.65
CA TYR A 611 6.59 15.49 -16.86
C TYR A 611 5.80 16.80 -16.85
N TYR A 612 4.53 16.76 -16.43
CA TYR A 612 3.63 17.91 -16.47
C TYR A 612 3.39 18.56 -15.10
N GLY A 613 3.79 17.91 -14.00
CA GLY A 613 3.58 18.39 -12.64
C GLY A 613 2.11 18.43 -12.19
N THR A 614 1.19 17.88 -12.99
CA THR A 614 -0.26 17.86 -12.73
C THR A 614 -0.88 16.54 -13.17
N ASN A 615 -2.10 16.32 -12.75
CA ASN A 615 -2.90 15.20 -13.24
C ASN A 615 -3.27 15.42 -14.72
N VAL A 616 -2.89 14.51 -15.58
CA VAL A 616 -2.97 14.67 -17.05
C VAL A 616 -3.84 13.65 -17.75
N SER A 617 -4.47 12.74 -17.01
CA SER A 617 -5.55 11.91 -17.55
C SER A 617 -6.86 12.71 -17.41
N PRO A 618 -7.46 13.22 -18.49
CA PRO A 618 -8.58 14.17 -18.42
C PRO A 618 -9.86 13.55 -17.84
N ASP A 619 -9.94 12.23 -17.84
CA ASP A 619 -11.07 11.42 -17.42
C ASP A 619 -10.79 10.57 -16.16
N LYS A 620 -9.55 10.63 -15.64
CA LYS A 620 -9.12 9.88 -14.45
C LYS A 620 -8.29 10.77 -13.52
N PHE A 621 -8.67 10.84 -12.27
CA PHE A 621 -7.88 11.55 -11.26
C PHE A 621 -6.67 10.72 -10.85
N VAL A 622 -5.48 11.31 -10.85
CA VAL A 622 -4.24 10.74 -10.35
C VAL A 622 -3.63 11.67 -9.30
N ASP A 623 -3.28 11.15 -8.15
CA ASP A 623 -2.54 11.92 -7.16
C ASP A 623 -1.07 12.04 -7.57
N CYS A 624 -0.65 13.25 -7.88
CA CYS A 624 0.72 13.53 -8.27
C CYS A 624 1.65 13.90 -7.08
N ALA A 625 1.14 13.97 -5.86
CA ALA A 625 1.97 14.35 -4.71
C ALA A 625 3.20 13.43 -4.50
N PRO A 626 3.10 12.09 -4.70
CA PRO A 626 4.27 11.20 -4.62
C PRO A 626 5.33 11.41 -5.70
N PHE A 627 5.02 12.23 -6.72
CA PHE A 627 5.89 12.53 -7.86
C PHE A 627 6.26 14.02 -7.94
N ALA A 628 6.01 14.76 -6.85
CA ALA A 628 6.33 16.17 -6.76
C ALA A 628 7.84 16.41 -6.97
N GLY A 629 8.18 17.47 -7.70
CA GLY A 629 9.56 17.80 -8.01
C GLY A 629 9.66 18.52 -9.35
N ILE A 630 10.90 18.89 -9.72
CA ILE A 630 11.21 19.45 -11.05
C ILE A 630 12.04 18.39 -11.77
N TRP A 631 11.42 17.75 -12.76
CA TRP A 631 11.99 16.62 -13.47
C TRP A 631 12.28 16.93 -14.94
N LEU A 632 13.39 16.40 -15.46
CA LEU A 632 13.72 16.37 -16.88
C LEU A 632 13.63 14.95 -17.38
N GLU A 633 12.72 14.66 -18.30
CA GLU A 633 12.66 13.37 -18.96
C GLU A 633 13.85 13.20 -19.90
N GLU A 634 14.58 12.11 -19.75
CA GLU A 634 15.75 11.78 -20.58
C GLU A 634 15.40 10.60 -21.50
N GLY A 635 15.54 10.82 -22.81
CA GLY A 635 15.21 9.82 -23.81
C GLY A 635 16.39 8.94 -24.23
N TYR A 636 16.07 7.81 -24.85
CA TYR A 636 17.00 6.95 -25.57
C TYR A 636 16.94 7.26 -27.08
N GLY A 637 18.01 7.88 -27.61
CA GLY A 637 18.09 8.16 -29.05
C GLY A 637 17.16 9.28 -29.53
N SER A 638 16.41 9.05 -30.62
CA SER A 638 15.45 9.98 -31.22
C SER A 638 14.09 9.29 -31.33
N PRO A 639 12.99 9.87 -30.84
CA PRO A 639 12.84 11.23 -30.31
C PRO A 639 13.43 11.42 -28.90
N PRO A 640 13.71 12.66 -28.47
CA PRO A 640 14.42 12.94 -27.23
C PRO A 640 13.71 12.48 -25.95
N ASN A 641 12.40 12.29 -25.97
CA ASN A 641 11.61 11.81 -24.82
C ASN A 641 11.18 10.34 -25.00
N ALA A 642 11.96 9.56 -25.75
CA ALA A 642 11.72 8.14 -25.92
C ALA A 642 12.00 7.39 -24.60
N PRO A 643 11.30 6.29 -24.31
CA PRO A 643 11.63 5.44 -23.17
C PRO A 643 13.06 4.93 -23.26
N VAL A 644 13.69 4.69 -22.12
CA VAL A 644 15.09 4.21 -22.06
C VAL A 644 15.18 2.68 -22.01
N MET A 645 14.08 2.01 -21.64
CA MET A 645 13.96 0.56 -21.54
C MET A 645 12.53 0.13 -21.87
N CYS A 646 12.34 -1.16 -22.17
CA CYS A 646 11.03 -1.74 -22.47
C CYS A 646 10.81 -2.98 -21.58
N SER A 647 9.97 -2.81 -20.55
CA SER A 647 9.61 -3.87 -19.60
C SER A 647 8.67 -4.89 -20.24
N PRO A 648 8.92 -6.19 -20.14
CA PRO A 648 7.95 -7.18 -20.60
C PRO A 648 6.62 -7.05 -19.85
N THR A 649 5.50 -7.26 -20.55
CA THR A 649 4.17 -7.13 -19.94
C THR A 649 3.75 -8.40 -19.22
N SER A 650 3.89 -9.58 -19.72
CA SER A 650 3.45 -10.84 -19.05
C SER A 650 4.11 -12.08 -19.68
#